data_b2c8787d079f94f636631715e14c01bb
#
_entry.id   b2c8787d079f94f636631715e14c01bb
#
_cell.length_a   1.000
_cell.length_b   1.000
_cell.length_c   1.000
_cell.angle_alpha   90.00
_cell.angle_beta   90.00
_cell.angle_gamma   90.00
#
_symmetry.space_group_name_H-M   'P 1'
#
loop_
_entity.id
_entity.type
_entity.pdbx_description
1 polymer ?
#
loop_
_entity_poly.entity_id
_entity_poly.type
_entity_poly.pdbx_seq_one_letter_code
_entity_poly.pdbx_strand_id
1 'polypeptide(L)'
;MPAREYAVDGDEGFIGLNSRDNPVNLGKNFVSKAQNIRMDRGVASVRKGAERLTTGALVGQPIYGTCTYTTATGTELIILVVSDGLYSYNPDTGALSAKVNFPAGQTIVATDEVELYQAQGIGYVYILRGFSKSVLRWDGSLTIVAPGPGSHTNYPNSRHAIYYGNRHIVQTDSNTISVSHYLRDNAWSNLDVFTINDGSSDTLVAIAPWTLNEFVIFMRNSIFYAAAGVGANAAGDQAQESDSYIKSLASDVGCIAKGSIVQAGGGIIFLSDNGVYILNPAGAGNGAGNTPEGMRLLTIAEPLSAPISDVIARINFNAVGKAVATYFENRYYLAVPLDGSEYNNAILVYNFINKAWESVDTYPVNASIENGQVASNGSAFYLSGPAINLQITIGTIVAIPHGLTVGDKVNIRFTTSYTTPTGIGDKKYPDGTYTVASVFSPDIFYINIPYTDDLEFLDYGGFRWGCLMEVAKAQDMTFMDFVVAKKGNRRRMFMVNDKQGLFLLDELDYDEFGQASGTPVLPFYIPATLSPLEFTPINIDAELVTRAYSFQTNREKRFSSVQIDAALPAGGAVDISLDTTNPDTSTKLISYGSDTDEDFTLRIPARKSGYYCQLKFNSKNLRPSVRSVTVEAVVPGQMTQTTK
;
A
#
# COMPACT_ATOMS: atom_id res chain seq x y z
N MET A 1 13.94 -5.86 -50.09
CA MET A 1 13.95 -4.68 -49.19
C MET A 1 13.74 -5.16 -47.81
N PRO A 2 14.40 -4.61 -46.77
CA PRO A 2 14.09 -4.99 -45.41
C PRO A 2 12.64 -4.64 -45.11
N ALA A 3 11.92 -5.59 -44.51
CA ALA A 3 10.51 -5.42 -44.18
C ALA A 3 10.35 -4.45 -42.99
N ARG A 4 9.32 -3.61 -43.05
CA ARG A 4 8.87 -2.86 -41.88
C ARG A 4 7.85 -3.72 -41.17
N GLU A 5 8.06 -3.89 -39.89
CA GLU A 5 7.15 -4.62 -38.99
C GLU A 5 6.67 -3.72 -37.88
N TYR A 6 5.48 -4.01 -37.37
CA TYR A 6 4.82 -3.26 -36.30
C TYR A 6 4.49 -4.19 -35.17
N ALA A 7 4.76 -3.75 -33.97
CA ALA A 7 4.30 -4.41 -32.74
C ALA A 7 3.41 -3.43 -31.99
N VAL A 8 2.23 -3.91 -31.58
CA VAL A 8 1.21 -3.08 -30.94
C VAL A 8 0.84 -3.68 -29.60
N ASP A 9 0.73 -2.84 -28.58
CA ASP A 9 0.15 -3.18 -27.27
C ASP A 9 -0.89 -2.12 -26.87
N GLY A 10 -1.88 -2.52 -26.10
CA GLY A 10 -2.98 -1.66 -25.67
C GLY A 10 -4.11 -1.51 -26.69
N ASP A 11 -3.99 -2.05 -27.90
CA ASP A 11 -5.05 -2.03 -28.92
C ASP A 11 -6.30 -2.84 -28.52
N GLU A 12 -6.13 -3.90 -27.73
CA GLU A 12 -7.18 -4.65 -27.06
C GLU A 12 -7.25 -4.34 -25.55
N GLY A 13 -6.50 -3.33 -25.12
CA GLY A 13 -6.35 -2.90 -23.73
C GLY A 13 -5.24 -3.62 -22.97
N PHE A 14 -4.57 -2.87 -22.08
CA PHE A 14 -3.59 -3.44 -21.14
C PHE A 14 -4.28 -4.38 -20.15
N ILE A 15 -3.68 -5.54 -19.90
CA ILE A 15 -4.25 -6.61 -19.07
C ILE A 15 -3.69 -6.55 -17.65
N GLY A 16 -2.35 -6.54 -17.51
CA GLY A 16 -1.73 -6.60 -16.19
C GLY A 16 -0.22 -6.70 -16.22
N LEU A 17 0.33 -6.84 -15.02
CA LEU A 17 1.75 -6.97 -14.73
C LEU A 17 2.16 -8.45 -14.72
N ASN A 18 3.25 -8.75 -15.40
CA ASN A 18 4.00 -9.99 -15.23
C ASN A 18 5.50 -9.64 -15.21
N SER A 19 6.06 -9.58 -14.03
CA SER A 19 7.46 -9.22 -13.81
C SER A 19 8.38 -10.45 -13.73
N ARG A 20 7.81 -11.65 -13.55
CA ARG A 20 8.57 -12.90 -13.46
C ARG A 20 9.17 -13.33 -14.80
N ASP A 21 8.37 -13.30 -15.84
CA ASP A 21 8.75 -13.83 -17.12
C ASP A 21 9.71 -12.90 -17.86
N ASN A 22 10.57 -13.48 -18.71
CA ASN A 22 11.45 -12.66 -19.53
C ASN A 22 10.60 -11.71 -20.39
N PRO A 23 10.86 -10.39 -20.39
CA PRO A 23 10.08 -9.40 -21.12
C PRO A 23 9.88 -9.69 -22.61
N VAL A 24 10.79 -10.46 -23.22
CA VAL A 24 10.68 -10.90 -24.64
C VAL A 24 9.56 -11.93 -24.83
N ASN A 25 9.28 -12.72 -23.81
CA ASN A 25 8.30 -13.81 -23.86
C ASN A 25 6.92 -13.40 -23.34
N LEU A 26 6.77 -12.20 -22.84
CA LEU A 26 5.49 -11.71 -22.35
C LEU A 26 4.43 -11.67 -23.45
N GLY A 27 3.23 -12.10 -23.08
CA GLY A 27 2.06 -12.00 -23.93
C GLY A 27 1.75 -10.57 -24.32
N LYS A 28 1.04 -10.39 -25.43
CA LYS A 28 0.53 -9.10 -25.87
C LYS A 28 -0.29 -8.46 -24.74
N ASN A 29 -0.18 -7.14 -24.59
CA ASN A 29 -0.89 -6.31 -23.63
C ASN A 29 -0.50 -6.54 -22.14
N PHE A 30 0.48 -7.40 -21.84
CA PHE A 30 1.11 -7.45 -20.53
C PHE A 30 2.30 -6.50 -20.45
N VAL A 31 2.54 -5.98 -19.25
CA VAL A 31 3.67 -5.11 -18.94
C VAL A 31 4.67 -5.82 -18.03
N SER A 32 5.96 -5.49 -18.19
CA SER A 32 7.03 -6.08 -17.38
C SER A 32 7.23 -5.38 -16.05
N LYS A 33 6.81 -4.11 -15.94
CA LYS A 33 6.82 -3.33 -14.71
C LYS A 33 5.64 -2.37 -14.67
N ALA A 34 4.98 -2.29 -13.54
CA ALA A 34 3.95 -1.31 -13.26
C ALA A 34 4.05 -0.89 -11.79
N GLN A 35 4.31 0.39 -11.56
CA GLN A 35 4.36 1.00 -10.25
C GLN A 35 3.39 2.16 -10.20
N ASN A 36 2.49 2.17 -9.22
CA ASN A 36 1.47 3.20 -9.07
C ASN A 36 0.55 3.35 -10.31
N ILE A 37 0.22 2.25 -10.96
CA ILE A 37 -0.58 2.21 -12.20
C ILE A 37 -1.90 1.50 -11.93
N ARG A 38 -2.96 1.91 -12.63
CA ARG A 38 -4.25 1.23 -12.73
C ARG A 38 -4.55 0.89 -14.19
N MET A 39 -5.07 -0.31 -14.41
CA MET A 39 -5.43 -0.80 -15.75
C MET A 39 -6.94 -0.98 -15.84
N ASP A 40 -7.63 0.14 -15.98
CA ASP A 40 -9.09 0.17 -16.08
C ASP A 40 -9.54 0.20 -17.53
N ARG A 41 -10.39 -0.74 -17.91
CA ARG A 41 -10.95 -0.82 -19.28
C ARG A 41 -9.88 -0.79 -20.36
N GLY A 42 -8.73 -1.40 -20.07
CA GLY A 42 -7.61 -1.46 -21.00
C GLY A 42 -6.72 -0.22 -21.07
N VAL A 43 -7.01 0.83 -20.32
CA VAL A 43 -6.18 2.02 -20.23
C VAL A 43 -5.26 1.93 -19.02
N ALA A 44 -3.95 2.10 -19.22
CA ALA A 44 -2.98 2.20 -18.15
C ALA A 44 -2.88 3.66 -17.69
N SER A 45 -3.32 3.96 -16.48
CA SER A 45 -3.29 5.31 -15.91
C SER A 45 -2.59 5.33 -14.55
N VAL A 46 -2.02 6.44 -14.17
CA VAL A 46 -1.50 6.63 -12.81
C VAL A 46 -2.64 6.46 -11.80
N ARG A 47 -2.39 5.77 -10.66
CA ARG A 47 -3.38 5.63 -9.59
C ARG A 47 -3.85 6.99 -9.08
N LYS A 48 -4.96 7.03 -8.42
CA LYS A 48 -5.36 8.20 -7.63
C LYS A 48 -4.57 8.26 -6.33
N GLY A 49 -4.48 9.46 -5.78
CA GLY A 49 -3.77 9.74 -4.56
C GLY A 49 -4.59 9.53 -3.29
N ALA A 50 -3.93 9.74 -2.16
CA ALA A 50 -4.48 9.62 -0.83
C ALA A 50 -4.74 10.99 -0.20
N GLU A 51 -5.94 11.20 0.32
CA GLU A 51 -6.35 12.36 1.10
C GLU A 51 -6.14 12.08 2.59
N ARG A 52 -5.46 12.94 3.32
CA ARG A 52 -5.30 12.80 4.76
C ARG A 52 -6.54 13.34 5.49
N LEU A 53 -7.14 12.50 6.32
CA LEU A 53 -8.40 12.82 7.00
C LEU A 53 -8.23 13.27 8.45
N THR A 54 -7.15 12.87 9.11
CA THR A 54 -6.93 13.14 10.54
C THR A 54 -5.71 14.03 10.75
N THR A 55 -5.90 15.07 11.52
CA THR A 55 -4.86 16.02 11.93
C THR A 55 -4.85 16.18 13.44
N GLY A 56 -3.74 16.61 14.01
CA GLY A 56 -3.66 16.97 15.43
C GLY A 56 -3.60 15.77 16.37
N ALA A 57 -4.72 15.36 16.96
CA ALA A 57 -4.74 14.42 18.08
C ALA A 57 -4.11 13.03 17.82
N LEU A 58 -4.08 12.58 16.58
CA LEU A 58 -3.51 11.27 16.20
C LEU A 58 -2.07 11.35 15.67
N VAL A 59 -1.58 12.54 15.39
CA VAL A 59 -0.22 12.70 14.86
C VAL A 59 0.81 12.33 15.92
N GLY A 60 1.70 11.41 15.55
CA GLY A 60 2.75 10.92 16.46
C GLY A 60 2.29 9.92 17.51
N GLN A 61 0.99 9.60 17.59
CA GLN A 61 0.50 8.52 18.46
C GLN A 61 0.47 7.19 17.68
N PRO A 62 1.09 6.13 18.19
CA PRO A 62 0.99 4.81 17.60
C PRO A 62 -0.47 4.33 17.59
N ILE A 63 -0.94 3.88 16.43
CA ILE A 63 -2.23 3.19 16.29
C ILE A 63 -1.93 1.70 16.29
N TYR A 64 -2.62 0.95 17.13
CA TYR A 64 -2.37 -0.49 17.33
C TYR A 64 -3.42 -1.38 16.68
N GLY A 65 -4.60 -0.84 16.38
CA GLY A 65 -5.66 -1.61 15.76
C GLY A 65 -6.79 -0.73 15.26
N THR A 66 -7.54 -1.25 14.29
CA THR A 66 -8.69 -0.57 13.71
C THR A 66 -9.80 -1.55 13.36
N CYS A 67 -11.03 -1.07 13.32
CA CYS A 67 -12.17 -1.78 12.73
C CYS A 67 -13.29 -0.79 12.36
N THR A 68 -14.25 -1.26 11.59
CA THR A 68 -15.53 -0.54 11.42
C THR A 68 -16.48 -0.87 12.56
N TYR A 69 -17.21 0.12 13.03
CA TYR A 69 -18.31 -0.03 13.96
C TYR A 69 -19.58 0.55 13.37
N THR A 70 -20.58 -0.29 13.25
CA THR A 70 -21.93 0.14 12.80
C THR A 70 -22.78 0.40 14.03
N THR A 71 -23.22 1.63 14.21
CA THR A 71 -24.12 2.04 15.30
C THR A 71 -25.52 1.44 15.11
N ALA A 72 -26.34 1.47 16.16
CA ALA A 72 -27.74 1.06 16.09
C ALA A 72 -28.57 1.85 15.07
N THR A 73 -28.13 3.06 14.73
CA THR A 73 -28.77 3.93 13.72
C THR A 73 -28.27 3.68 12.30
N GLY A 74 -27.33 2.74 12.10
CA GLY A 74 -26.75 2.39 10.81
C GLY A 74 -25.61 3.32 10.35
N THR A 75 -25.13 4.21 11.21
CA THR A 75 -23.94 5.01 10.94
C THR A 75 -22.69 4.15 11.11
N GLU A 76 -21.82 4.15 10.11
CA GLU A 76 -20.52 3.48 10.19
C GLU A 76 -19.45 4.42 10.75
N LEU A 77 -18.72 3.99 11.76
CA LEU A 77 -17.59 4.69 12.37
C LEU A 77 -16.33 3.86 12.18
N ILE A 78 -15.19 4.53 12.02
CA ILE A 78 -13.87 3.88 12.02
C ILE A 78 -13.28 4.04 13.42
N ILE A 79 -12.98 2.94 14.07
CA ILE A 79 -12.39 2.89 15.41
C ILE A 79 -10.87 2.80 15.27
N LEU A 80 -10.16 3.66 15.99
CA LEU A 80 -8.71 3.74 16.01
C LEU A 80 -8.23 3.59 17.44
N VAL A 81 -7.51 2.52 17.73
CA VAL A 81 -7.01 2.19 19.07
C VAL A 81 -5.59 2.67 19.25
N VAL A 82 -5.36 3.44 20.31
CA VAL A 82 -4.05 3.93 20.74
C VAL A 82 -3.64 3.26 22.08
N SER A 83 -2.49 3.63 22.62
CA SER A 83 -1.90 2.96 23.79
C SER A 83 -2.80 2.92 25.03
N ASP A 84 -3.61 3.95 25.27
CA ASP A 84 -4.38 4.16 26.49
C ASP A 84 -5.87 4.42 26.25
N GLY A 85 -6.33 4.24 25.00
CA GLY A 85 -7.73 4.49 24.65
C GLY A 85 -8.04 4.25 23.18
N LEU A 86 -9.17 4.77 22.75
CA LEU A 86 -9.60 4.74 21.37
C LEU A 86 -10.22 6.08 20.92
N TYR A 87 -10.21 6.28 19.63
CA TYR A 87 -10.94 7.34 18.93
C TYR A 87 -11.95 6.70 17.97
N SER A 88 -13.06 7.39 17.72
CA SER A 88 -13.95 7.04 16.63
C SER A 88 -13.98 8.18 15.59
N TYR A 89 -13.80 7.81 14.35
CA TYR A 89 -13.87 8.74 13.21
C TYR A 89 -15.17 8.50 12.44
N ASN A 90 -15.91 9.55 12.17
CA ASN A 90 -17.11 9.50 11.36
C ASN A 90 -16.79 9.92 9.92
N PRO A 91 -16.81 8.99 8.94
CA PRO A 91 -16.48 9.31 7.55
C PRO A 91 -17.44 10.30 6.88
N ASP A 92 -18.71 10.33 7.30
CA ASP A 92 -19.73 11.21 6.71
C ASP A 92 -19.54 12.68 7.12
N THR A 93 -19.12 12.91 8.36
CA THR A 93 -18.96 14.26 8.90
C THR A 93 -17.52 14.74 8.94
N GLY A 94 -16.55 13.82 8.77
CA GLY A 94 -15.12 14.09 8.94
C GLY A 94 -14.71 14.31 10.42
N ALA A 95 -15.62 14.05 11.36
CA ALA A 95 -15.37 14.33 12.77
C ALA A 95 -14.63 13.18 13.47
N LEU A 96 -13.55 13.53 14.17
CA LEU A 96 -12.87 12.64 15.11
C LEU A 96 -13.42 12.90 16.52
N SER A 97 -13.82 11.82 17.23
CA SER A 97 -14.31 11.92 18.60
C SER A 97 -13.23 12.39 19.58
N ALA A 98 -13.64 12.80 20.77
CA ALA A 98 -12.72 12.83 21.91
C ALA A 98 -12.20 11.41 22.20
N LYS A 99 -11.00 11.32 22.80
CA LYS A 99 -10.42 10.04 23.20
C LYS A 99 -11.26 9.40 24.30
N VAL A 100 -11.62 8.14 24.11
CA VAL A 100 -12.24 7.29 25.14
C VAL A 100 -11.13 6.50 25.82
N ASN A 101 -10.85 6.80 27.06
CA ASN A 101 -9.74 6.17 27.77
C ASN A 101 -10.06 4.73 28.15
N PHE A 102 -9.04 3.88 28.17
CA PHE A 102 -9.12 2.55 28.77
C PHE A 102 -9.28 2.63 30.29
N PRO A 103 -9.85 1.61 30.91
CA PRO A 103 -9.89 1.52 32.38
C PRO A 103 -8.50 1.60 32.99
N ALA A 104 -8.41 2.09 34.22
CA ALA A 104 -7.15 2.24 34.95
C ALA A 104 -6.33 0.95 34.94
N GLY A 105 -5.05 1.03 34.63
CA GLY A 105 -4.14 -0.10 34.54
C GLY A 105 -4.24 -0.93 33.24
N GLN A 106 -5.12 -0.56 32.32
CA GLN A 106 -5.24 -1.22 31.02
C GLN A 106 -4.52 -0.38 29.97
N THR A 107 -3.43 -0.91 29.42
CA THR A 107 -2.66 -0.24 28.36
C THR A 107 -2.29 -1.23 27.27
N ILE A 108 -2.01 -0.69 26.09
CA ILE A 108 -1.46 -1.42 24.94
C ILE A 108 -0.03 -0.93 24.73
N VAL A 109 0.86 -1.88 24.50
CA VAL A 109 2.27 -1.64 24.20
C VAL A 109 2.63 -2.26 22.83
N ALA A 110 3.75 -1.84 22.25
CA ALA A 110 4.16 -2.25 20.92
C ALA A 110 4.33 -3.78 20.73
N THR A 111 4.49 -4.52 21.82
CA THR A 111 4.61 -5.99 21.80
C THR A 111 3.27 -6.72 21.89
N ASP A 112 2.18 -6.00 22.12
CA ASP A 112 0.84 -6.62 22.21
C ASP A 112 0.33 -6.93 20.81
N GLU A 113 -0.28 -8.09 20.64
CA GLU A 113 -0.97 -8.48 19.41
C GLU A 113 -2.41 -7.99 19.47
N VAL A 114 -2.64 -6.80 18.91
CA VAL A 114 -3.94 -6.16 18.98
C VAL A 114 -4.79 -6.53 17.77
N GLU A 115 -6.03 -6.88 18.02
CA GLU A 115 -7.04 -7.08 17.00
C GLU A 115 -8.39 -6.57 17.46
N LEU A 116 -9.15 -5.99 16.54
CA LEU A 116 -10.49 -5.49 16.80
C LEU A 116 -11.51 -6.18 15.90
N TYR A 117 -12.68 -6.44 16.45
CA TYR A 117 -13.83 -6.85 15.66
C TYR A 117 -15.13 -6.40 16.29
N GLN A 118 -16.15 -6.17 15.47
CA GLN A 118 -17.51 -5.91 15.93
C GLN A 118 -18.33 -7.20 15.97
N ALA A 119 -18.93 -7.49 17.10
CA ALA A 119 -19.98 -8.51 17.19
C ALA A 119 -21.34 -7.86 16.97
N GLN A 120 -21.79 -7.84 15.72
CA GLN A 120 -23.01 -7.12 15.31
C GLN A 120 -24.26 -7.54 16.07
N GLY A 121 -24.43 -8.84 16.34
CA GLY A 121 -25.59 -9.35 17.09
C GLY A 121 -25.64 -8.91 18.56
N ILE A 122 -24.48 -8.50 19.13
CA ILE A 122 -24.33 -8.07 20.53
C ILE A 122 -24.15 -6.55 20.60
N GLY A 123 -23.69 -5.92 19.50
CA GLY A 123 -23.54 -4.46 19.39
C GLY A 123 -22.24 -3.90 19.99
N TYR A 124 -21.26 -4.74 20.33
CA TYR A 124 -19.98 -4.31 20.91
C TYR A 124 -18.81 -4.45 19.94
N VAL A 125 -17.79 -3.61 20.14
CA VAL A 125 -16.44 -3.81 19.61
C VAL A 125 -15.59 -4.45 20.67
N TYR A 126 -14.90 -5.52 20.33
CA TYR A 126 -13.96 -6.23 21.19
C TYR A 126 -12.54 -5.86 20.77
N ILE A 127 -11.70 -5.61 21.78
CA ILE A 127 -10.29 -5.27 21.61
C ILE A 127 -9.49 -6.40 22.24
N LEU A 128 -8.95 -7.28 21.42
CA LEU A 128 -8.07 -8.37 21.78
C LEU A 128 -6.66 -7.83 22.00
N ARG A 129 -5.91 -8.42 22.94
CA ARG A 129 -4.55 -7.97 23.30
C ARG A 129 -3.58 -9.12 23.51
N GLY A 130 -3.78 -10.23 22.78
CA GLY A 130 -2.99 -11.46 22.91
C GLY A 130 -3.46 -12.35 24.08
N PHE A 131 -2.74 -13.46 24.29
CA PHE A 131 -3.12 -14.48 25.28
C PHE A 131 -2.92 -14.08 26.74
N SER A 132 -2.12 -13.06 27.00
CA SER A 132 -1.73 -12.66 28.35
C SER A 132 -2.58 -11.55 28.96
N LYS A 133 -3.34 -10.83 28.13
CA LYS A 133 -4.14 -9.67 28.56
C LYS A 133 -5.62 -9.90 28.36
N SER A 134 -6.41 -9.40 29.30
CA SER A 134 -7.87 -9.49 29.20
C SER A 134 -8.43 -8.65 28.06
N VAL A 135 -9.49 -9.12 27.45
CA VAL A 135 -10.18 -8.45 26.35
C VAL A 135 -10.96 -7.25 26.88
N LEU A 136 -10.90 -6.13 26.18
CA LEU A 136 -11.74 -4.97 26.44
C LEU A 136 -12.93 -4.95 25.48
N ARG A 137 -14.02 -4.31 25.87
CA ARG A 137 -15.15 -4.08 24.98
C ARG A 137 -15.63 -2.63 25.04
N TRP A 138 -16.16 -2.15 23.94
CA TRP A 138 -16.75 -0.85 23.80
C TRP A 138 -18.11 -0.94 23.13
N ASP A 139 -19.12 -0.25 23.67
CA ASP A 139 -20.51 -0.30 23.27
C ASP A 139 -20.98 0.89 22.40
N GLY A 140 -20.03 1.68 21.91
CA GLY A 140 -20.32 2.90 21.17
C GLY A 140 -20.53 4.13 22.07
N SER A 141 -20.45 3.98 23.39
CA SER A 141 -20.52 5.09 24.36
C SER A 141 -19.13 5.67 24.67
N LEU A 142 -19.09 6.63 25.57
CA LEU A 142 -17.83 7.22 26.02
C LEU A 142 -17.10 6.36 27.07
N THR A 143 -17.50 5.14 27.31
CA THR A 143 -16.89 4.27 28.31
C THR A 143 -16.46 2.93 27.73
N ILE A 144 -15.28 2.46 28.13
CA ILE A 144 -14.79 1.11 27.87
C ILE A 144 -14.90 0.31 29.14
N VAL A 145 -15.48 -0.88 29.05
CA VAL A 145 -15.66 -1.75 30.21
C VAL A 145 -14.46 -2.69 30.34
N ALA A 146 -13.79 -2.63 31.48
CA ALA A 146 -12.83 -3.67 31.84
C ALA A 146 -13.56 -4.95 32.20
N PRO A 147 -12.96 -6.13 31.98
CA PRO A 147 -13.44 -7.37 32.59
C PRO A 147 -13.43 -7.23 34.11
N GLY A 148 -14.56 -7.42 34.75
CA GLY A 148 -14.72 -7.32 36.19
C GLY A 148 -15.73 -8.33 36.69
N PRO A 149 -15.88 -8.52 38.04
CA PRO A 149 -16.86 -9.43 38.58
C PRO A 149 -18.26 -9.12 38.04
N GLY A 150 -18.84 -10.04 37.28
CA GLY A 150 -20.16 -9.90 36.68
C GLY A 150 -20.24 -9.45 35.25
N SER A 151 -19.15 -8.99 34.63
CA SER A 151 -19.11 -8.65 33.20
C SER A 151 -17.86 -9.25 32.55
N HIS A 152 -17.94 -10.03 31.52
CA HIS A 152 -16.82 -10.64 30.77
C HIS A 152 -15.78 -11.44 31.57
N THR A 153 -16.03 -11.81 32.83
CA THR A 153 -15.11 -12.63 33.62
C THR A 153 -14.78 -13.96 32.94
N ASN A 154 -15.61 -14.36 31.99
CA ASN A 154 -15.46 -15.64 31.30
C ASN A 154 -15.01 -15.47 29.86
N TYR A 155 -14.85 -14.23 29.33
CA TYR A 155 -14.30 -14.05 28.00
C TYR A 155 -12.81 -14.40 27.99
N PRO A 156 -12.39 -15.45 27.26
CA PRO A 156 -10.99 -15.90 27.30
C PRO A 156 -10.03 -14.87 26.70
N ASN A 157 -8.85 -14.76 27.27
CA ASN A 157 -7.78 -14.00 26.65
C ASN A 157 -7.51 -14.59 25.26
N SER A 158 -7.40 -13.74 24.26
CA SER A 158 -7.33 -14.20 22.88
C SER A 158 -6.51 -13.28 22.01
N ARG A 159 -5.90 -13.87 20.99
CA ARG A 159 -5.06 -13.22 20.00
C ARG A 159 -5.81 -12.91 18.72
N HIS A 160 -6.76 -13.77 18.37
CA HIS A 160 -7.58 -13.68 17.17
C HIS A 160 -9.00 -14.12 17.46
N ALA A 161 -9.97 -13.49 16.82
CA ALA A 161 -11.37 -13.86 16.96
C ALA A 161 -12.19 -13.45 15.72
N ILE A 162 -13.25 -14.21 15.49
CA ILE A 162 -14.33 -13.83 14.56
C ILE A 162 -15.67 -13.92 15.27
N TYR A 163 -16.63 -13.11 14.81
CA TYR A 163 -18.03 -13.26 15.19
C TYR A 163 -18.78 -13.87 14.02
N TYR A 164 -19.18 -15.13 14.16
CA TYR A 164 -19.78 -15.88 13.08
C TYR A 164 -20.86 -16.85 13.60
N GLY A 165 -21.96 -17.01 12.86
CA GLY A 165 -23.08 -17.83 13.32
C GLY A 165 -23.67 -17.38 14.66
N ASN A 166 -23.63 -16.07 14.96
CA ASN A 166 -24.03 -15.49 16.26
C ASN A 166 -23.26 -16.02 17.46
N ARG A 167 -22.01 -16.43 17.25
CA ARG A 167 -21.05 -16.89 18.28
C ARG A 167 -19.72 -16.20 18.13
N HIS A 168 -19.02 -16.04 19.22
CA HIS A 168 -17.60 -15.70 19.20
C HIS A 168 -16.78 -16.98 19.02
N ILE A 169 -15.90 -16.98 18.06
CA ILE A 169 -14.93 -18.05 17.82
C ILE A 169 -13.56 -17.41 18.02
N VAL A 170 -12.87 -17.82 19.07
CA VAL A 170 -11.66 -17.13 19.55
C VAL A 170 -10.48 -18.09 19.65
N GLN A 171 -9.31 -17.63 19.29
CA GLN A 171 -8.06 -18.35 19.51
C GLN A 171 -7.58 -18.09 20.93
N THR A 172 -7.52 -19.14 21.75
CA THR A 172 -7.15 -19.06 23.17
C THR A 172 -5.73 -19.56 23.46
N ASP A 173 -5.14 -20.30 22.54
CA ASP A 173 -3.76 -20.78 22.60
C ASP A 173 -3.22 -20.97 21.18
N SER A 174 -1.97 -21.41 21.07
CA SER A 174 -1.29 -21.64 19.78
C SER A 174 -2.07 -22.52 18.80
N ASN A 175 -2.81 -23.52 19.28
CA ASN A 175 -3.57 -24.49 18.48
C ASN A 175 -5.01 -24.63 18.94
N THR A 176 -5.48 -23.81 19.86
CA THR A 176 -6.79 -24.02 20.50
C THR A 176 -7.73 -22.87 20.20
N ILE A 177 -8.95 -23.21 19.84
CA ILE A 177 -10.06 -22.28 19.70
C ILE A 177 -11.15 -22.62 20.69
N SER A 178 -11.82 -21.58 21.18
CA SER A 178 -13.01 -21.70 22.02
C SER A 178 -14.18 -21.01 21.36
N VAL A 179 -15.36 -21.56 21.50
CA VAL A 179 -16.60 -21.05 20.92
C VAL A 179 -17.54 -20.63 22.03
N SER A 180 -18.14 -19.43 21.94
CA SER A 180 -19.09 -18.95 22.92
C SER A 180 -20.47 -19.59 22.73
N HIS A 181 -21.31 -19.48 23.75
CA HIS A 181 -22.74 -19.75 23.60
C HIS A 181 -23.37 -18.75 22.61
N TYR A 182 -24.54 -19.12 22.08
CA TYR A 182 -25.27 -18.34 21.09
C TYR A 182 -25.66 -16.96 21.63
N LEU A 183 -25.31 -15.89 20.92
CA LEU A 183 -25.55 -14.48 21.26
C LEU A 183 -25.01 -14.06 22.63
N ARG A 184 -23.97 -14.72 23.16
CA ARG A 184 -23.39 -14.42 24.46
C ARG A 184 -21.88 -14.27 24.37
N ASP A 185 -21.36 -13.30 25.09
CA ASP A 185 -19.93 -13.05 25.24
C ASP A 185 -19.39 -13.48 26.62
N ASN A 186 -20.28 -13.82 27.54
CA ASN A 186 -19.98 -14.18 28.93
C ASN A 186 -20.33 -15.62 29.27
N ALA A 187 -20.60 -16.45 28.30
CA ALA A 187 -20.94 -17.86 28.49
C ALA A 187 -20.09 -18.74 27.57
N TRP A 188 -19.18 -19.48 28.19
CA TRP A 188 -18.22 -20.37 27.56
C TRP A 188 -18.23 -21.72 28.25
N SER A 189 -18.05 -22.78 27.49
CA SER A 189 -18.01 -24.16 28.01
C SER A 189 -16.69 -24.81 27.63
N ASN A 190 -16.16 -25.62 28.50
CA ASN A 190 -14.99 -26.46 28.23
C ASN A 190 -15.29 -27.54 27.15
N LEU A 191 -16.57 -27.76 26.83
CA LEU A 191 -17.01 -28.69 25.80
C LEU A 191 -16.98 -28.03 24.40
N ASP A 192 -16.95 -26.70 24.35
CA ASP A 192 -16.91 -25.93 23.11
C ASP A 192 -15.45 -25.48 22.78
N VAL A 193 -14.49 -26.34 23.07
CA VAL A 193 -13.06 -26.10 22.84
C VAL A 193 -12.53 -27.11 21.83
N PHE A 194 -11.86 -26.61 20.82
CA PHE A 194 -11.27 -27.41 19.75
C PHE A 194 -9.75 -27.26 19.79
N THR A 195 -9.03 -28.36 19.91
CA THR A 195 -7.57 -28.41 19.72
C THR A 195 -7.30 -28.91 18.30
N ILE A 196 -6.56 -28.15 17.52
CA ILE A 196 -6.32 -28.41 16.12
C ILE A 196 -4.90 -28.95 15.97
N ASN A 197 -4.76 -30.06 15.24
CA ASN A 197 -3.47 -30.66 14.91
C ASN A 197 -2.58 -30.89 16.15
N ASP A 198 -3.16 -31.49 17.20
CA ASP A 198 -2.49 -31.74 18.48
C ASP A 198 -1.21 -32.55 18.28
N GLY A 199 -0.17 -32.19 19.01
CA GLY A 199 1.16 -32.80 18.90
C GLY A 199 1.99 -32.32 17.70
N SER A 200 1.50 -31.42 16.88
CA SER A 200 2.23 -30.77 15.80
C SER A 200 2.89 -29.46 16.25
N SER A 201 3.99 -29.10 15.61
CA SER A 201 4.61 -27.76 15.75
C SER A 201 3.92 -26.69 14.92
N ASP A 202 2.90 -27.05 14.14
CA ASP A 202 2.14 -26.08 13.33
C ASP A 202 1.23 -25.23 14.24
N THR A 203 1.18 -23.92 14.01
CA THR A 203 0.47 -22.98 14.85
C THR A 203 -0.68 -22.32 14.10
N LEU A 204 -1.77 -22.07 14.81
CA LEU A 204 -2.92 -21.37 14.29
C LEU A 204 -2.59 -19.90 14.05
N VAL A 205 -2.82 -19.43 12.84
CA VAL A 205 -2.60 -18.05 12.41
C VAL A 205 -3.90 -17.26 12.41
N ALA A 206 -4.95 -17.82 11.81
CA ALA A 206 -6.24 -17.14 11.69
C ALA A 206 -7.42 -18.08 11.52
N ILE A 207 -8.60 -17.53 11.71
CA ILE A 207 -9.89 -18.18 11.47
C ILE A 207 -10.67 -17.27 10.52
N ALA A 208 -11.34 -17.83 9.53
CA ALA A 208 -12.16 -17.06 8.60
C ALA A 208 -13.54 -17.70 8.38
N PRO A 209 -14.60 -16.92 8.26
CA PRO A 209 -15.90 -17.45 7.88
C PRO A 209 -15.84 -18.15 6.52
N TRP A 210 -16.63 -19.21 6.34
CA TRP A 210 -16.62 -19.98 5.11
C TRP A 210 -18.04 -20.06 4.50
N THR A 211 -18.76 -21.11 4.78
CA THR A 211 -20.15 -21.30 4.38
C THR A 211 -21.07 -21.17 5.59
N LEU A 212 -22.36 -21.30 5.41
CA LEU A 212 -23.42 -21.01 6.40
C LEU A 212 -23.09 -21.34 7.87
N ASN A 213 -22.36 -22.43 8.13
CA ASN A 213 -22.06 -22.88 9.50
C ASN A 213 -20.61 -23.35 9.66
N GLU A 214 -19.82 -23.20 8.63
CA GLU A 214 -18.43 -23.65 8.61
C GLU A 214 -17.49 -22.46 8.59
N PHE A 215 -16.34 -22.62 9.20
CA PHE A 215 -15.23 -21.68 9.17
C PHE A 215 -13.93 -22.39 8.82
N VAL A 216 -13.04 -21.67 8.19
CA VAL A 216 -11.70 -22.16 7.84
C VAL A 216 -10.72 -21.76 8.93
N ILE A 217 -9.87 -22.68 9.28
CA ILE A 217 -8.80 -22.52 10.24
C ILE A 217 -7.48 -22.56 9.46
N PHE A 218 -6.80 -21.44 9.43
CA PHE A 218 -5.49 -21.31 8.80
C PHE A 218 -4.40 -21.53 9.85
N MET A 219 -3.68 -22.65 9.71
CA MET A 219 -2.42 -22.85 10.40
C MET A 219 -1.28 -22.27 9.56
N ARG A 220 -0.09 -22.24 10.12
CA ARG A 220 1.10 -21.75 9.40
C ARG A 220 1.41 -22.56 8.15
N ASN A 221 1.27 -23.90 8.23
CA ASN A 221 1.65 -24.80 7.15
C ASN A 221 0.49 -25.67 6.64
N SER A 222 -0.69 -25.56 7.25
CA SER A 222 -1.84 -26.39 6.90
C SER A 222 -3.15 -25.62 7.02
N ILE A 223 -4.21 -26.13 6.43
CA ILE A 223 -5.54 -25.54 6.46
C ILE A 223 -6.56 -26.61 6.86
N PHE A 224 -7.41 -26.27 7.78
CA PHE A 224 -8.54 -27.07 8.23
C PHE A 224 -9.85 -26.30 8.01
N TYR A 225 -10.95 -27.02 7.97
CA TYR A 225 -12.26 -26.43 8.09
C TYR A 225 -13.04 -27.12 9.21
N ALA A 226 -13.85 -26.38 9.88
CA ALA A 226 -14.59 -26.84 11.04
C ALA A 226 -16.00 -26.28 11.05
N ALA A 227 -16.89 -27.02 11.70
CA ALA A 227 -18.20 -26.53 12.11
C ALA A 227 -18.28 -26.63 13.64
N ALA A 228 -18.72 -25.57 14.28
CA ALA A 228 -19.15 -25.59 15.68
C ALA A 228 -20.65 -25.74 15.70
N GLY A 229 -21.16 -26.83 16.21
CA GLY A 229 -22.55 -27.30 16.16
C GLY A 229 -23.61 -26.20 16.15
N VAL A 230 -24.47 -26.28 15.15
CA VAL A 230 -25.43 -25.23 14.81
C VAL A 230 -26.73 -25.36 15.58
N GLY A 231 -27.02 -26.54 16.06
CA GLY A 231 -28.23 -26.81 16.82
C GLY A 231 -28.14 -26.24 18.23
N ALA A 232 -29.09 -25.38 18.60
CA ALA A 232 -29.37 -25.14 19.99
C ALA A 232 -29.87 -26.44 20.62
N ASN A 233 -29.26 -26.86 21.75
CA ASN A 233 -29.87 -27.90 22.55
C ASN A 233 -31.24 -27.41 23.09
N ALA A 234 -32.00 -28.27 23.75
CA ALA A 234 -33.30 -27.91 24.32
C ALA A 234 -33.25 -26.71 25.32
N ALA A 235 -32.09 -26.34 25.81
CA ALA A 235 -31.84 -25.15 26.59
C ALA A 235 -31.42 -23.92 25.75
N GLY A 236 -31.25 -24.07 24.44
CA GLY A 236 -30.99 -22.96 23.51
C GLY A 236 -29.58 -22.41 23.49
N ASP A 237 -28.66 -22.88 24.31
CA ASP A 237 -27.43 -22.17 24.62
C ASP A 237 -26.13 -22.88 24.16
N GLN A 238 -26.13 -24.19 23.99
CA GLN A 238 -24.89 -24.94 23.71
C GLN A 238 -24.85 -25.48 22.28
N ALA A 239 -23.65 -25.56 21.70
CA ALA A 239 -23.44 -26.29 20.48
C ALA A 239 -23.76 -27.76 20.69
N GLN A 240 -24.44 -28.43 19.74
CA GLN A 240 -24.58 -29.86 19.79
C GLN A 240 -23.26 -30.51 19.41
N GLU A 241 -22.68 -31.26 20.33
CA GLU A 241 -21.40 -31.94 20.16
C GLU A 241 -21.39 -32.86 18.94
N SER A 242 -22.54 -33.46 18.62
CA SER A 242 -22.73 -34.34 17.45
C SER A 242 -22.57 -33.64 16.09
N ASP A 243 -22.73 -32.32 16.03
CA ASP A 243 -22.69 -31.54 14.80
C ASP A 243 -21.36 -30.78 14.63
N SER A 244 -20.47 -30.88 15.62
CA SER A 244 -19.15 -30.26 15.58
C SER A 244 -18.14 -31.20 14.93
N TYR A 245 -17.33 -30.66 14.04
CA TYR A 245 -16.24 -31.43 13.40
C TYR A 245 -15.09 -30.53 12.97
N ILE A 246 -13.92 -31.17 12.81
CA ILE A 246 -12.74 -30.57 12.21
C ILE A 246 -12.22 -31.54 11.13
N LYS A 247 -11.93 -31.03 9.96
CA LYS A 247 -11.38 -31.81 8.85
C LYS A 247 -10.21 -31.08 8.20
N SER A 248 -9.17 -31.83 7.83
CA SER A 248 -8.03 -31.30 7.11
C SER A 248 -8.39 -30.99 5.66
N LEU A 249 -7.97 -29.83 5.18
CA LEU A 249 -8.18 -29.37 3.81
C LEU A 249 -6.88 -29.37 3.01
N ALA A 250 -5.80 -28.82 3.57
CA ALA A 250 -4.47 -28.82 3.00
C ALA A 250 -3.41 -29.09 4.08
N SER A 251 -2.34 -29.78 3.73
CA SER A 251 -1.26 -30.16 4.65
C SER A 251 0.10 -29.57 4.30
N ASP A 252 0.18 -28.79 3.23
CA ASP A 252 1.41 -28.29 2.61
C ASP A 252 1.33 -26.80 2.25
N VAL A 253 0.18 -26.18 2.47
CA VAL A 253 -0.06 -24.75 2.28
C VAL A 253 -0.83 -24.22 3.48
N GLY A 254 -0.30 -23.19 4.10
CA GLY A 254 -0.93 -22.48 5.22
C GLY A 254 -0.86 -20.97 5.03
N CYS A 255 -1.24 -20.22 6.05
CA CYS A 255 -1.21 -18.76 6.05
C CYS A 255 -0.11 -18.23 6.97
N ILE A 256 0.61 -17.20 6.52
CA ILE A 256 1.71 -16.60 7.30
C ILE A 256 1.35 -15.24 7.92
N ALA A 257 0.26 -14.64 7.47
CA ALA A 257 -0.19 -13.32 7.94
C ALA A 257 -1.71 -13.28 8.05
N LYS A 258 -2.24 -13.18 9.26
CA LYS A 258 -3.69 -13.16 9.52
C LYS A 258 -4.40 -12.01 8.79
N GLY A 259 -3.79 -10.84 8.74
CA GLY A 259 -4.34 -9.66 8.08
C GLY A 259 -4.40 -9.75 6.56
N SER A 260 -3.74 -10.76 5.95
CA SER A 260 -3.78 -10.99 4.51
C SER A 260 -5.04 -11.72 4.03
N ILE A 261 -5.83 -12.27 4.95
CA ILE A 261 -7.01 -13.09 4.65
C ILE A 261 -8.19 -12.19 4.31
N VAL A 262 -8.72 -12.36 3.11
CA VAL A 262 -9.85 -11.55 2.61
C VAL A 262 -10.82 -12.43 1.82
N GLN A 263 -12.11 -12.27 2.07
CA GLN A 263 -13.15 -12.87 1.22
C GLN A 263 -13.35 -12.02 -0.04
N ALA A 264 -13.06 -12.59 -1.19
CA ALA A 264 -13.18 -11.91 -2.47
C ALA A 264 -13.49 -12.89 -3.61
N GLY A 265 -14.27 -12.45 -4.59
CA GLY A 265 -14.53 -13.27 -5.77
C GLY A 265 -15.24 -14.61 -5.51
N GLY A 266 -15.88 -14.77 -4.35
CA GLY A 266 -16.51 -16.02 -3.91
C GLY A 266 -15.55 -16.99 -3.24
N GLY A 267 -14.28 -16.61 -3.02
CA GLY A 267 -13.28 -17.41 -2.31
C GLY A 267 -12.61 -16.63 -1.18
N ILE A 268 -11.66 -17.25 -0.52
CA ILE A 268 -10.79 -16.64 0.49
C ILE A 268 -9.40 -16.54 -0.11
N ILE A 269 -8.86 -15.32 -0.15
CA ILE A 269 -7.48 -15.04 -0.56
C ILE A 269 -6.64 -14.90 0.68
N PHE A 270 -5.42 -15.43 0.64
CA PHE A 270 -4.48 -15.37 1.75
C PHE A 270 -3.03 -15.43 1.26
N LEU A 271 -2.11 -14.94 2.09
CA LEU A 271 -0.68 -15.00 1.85
C LEU A 271 -0.07 -16.22 2.56
N SER A 272 0.60 -17.07 1.80
CA SER A 272 1.42 -18.19 2.24
C SER A 272 2.91 -17.85 2.06
N ASP A 273 3.79 -18.70 2.54
CA ASP A 273 5.25 -18.60 2.33
C ASP A 273 5.66 -18.70 0.85
N ASN A 274 4.86 -19.42 0.05
CA ASN A 274 5.10 -19.59 -1.40
C ASN A 274 4.35 -18.59 -2.29
N GLY A 275 3.64 -17.62 -1.70
CA GLY A 275 2.91 -16.59 -2.42
C GLY A 275 1.44 -16.45 -2.01
N VAL A 276 0.67 -15.79 -2.84
CA VAL A 276 -0.76 -15.54 -2.61
C VAL A 276 -1.58 -16.66 -3.23
N TYR A 277 -2.48 -17.22 -2.45
CA TYR A 277 -3.40 -18.27 -2.89
C TYR A 277 -4.86 -17.82 -2.77
N ILE A 278 -5.73 -18.48 -3.54
CA ILE A 278 -7.17 -18.35 -3.41
C ILE A 278 -7.80 -19.71 -3.11
N LEU A 279 -8.57 -19.78 -2.04
CA LEU A 279 -9.36 -20.93 -1.64
C LEU A 279 -10.81 -20.72 -2.07
N ASN A 280 -11.28 -21.49 -3.02
CA ASN A 280 -12.65 -21.42 -3.51
C ASN A 280 -13.52 -22.50 -2.87
N PRO A 281 -14.73 -22.17 -2.36
CA PRO A 281 -15.61 -23.12 -1.68
C PRO A 281 -16.25 -24.15 -2.60
N ALA A 282 -16.33 -23.89 -3.87
CA ALA A 282 -16.99 -24.83 -4.80
C ALA A 282 -16.02 -25.18 -5.91
N GLY A 283 -15.86 -26.45 -6.18
CA GLY A 283 -15.43 -26.89 -7.49
C GLY A 283 -16.41 -26.35 -8.54
N ALA A 284 -16.31 -25.07 -8.83
CA ALA A 284 -17.15 -24.43 -9.82
C ALA A 284 -16.80 -25.03 -11.18
N GLY A 285 -17.55 -26.01 -11.59
CA GLY A 285 -17.64 -26.40 -12.98
C GLY A 285 -17.23 -27.82 -13.36
N ASN A 286 -16.59 -28.64 -12.52
CA ASN A 286 -16.13 -29.96 -12.94
C ASN A 286 -16.66 -31.15 -12.15
N GLY A 287 -17.84 -31.05 -11.53
CA GLY A 287 -18.50 -32.21 -10.90
C GLY A 287 -17.83 -32.73 -9.62
N ALA A 288 -16.73 -32.15 -9.19
CA ALA A 288 -16.16 -32.33 -7.87
C ALA A 288 -16.99 -31.45 -6.92
N GLY A 289 -18.07 -31.95 -6.40
CA GLY A 289 -18.93 -31.26 -5.47
C GLY A 289 -18.16 -30.63 -4.30
N ASN A 290 -18.85 -30.00 -3.37
CA ASN A 290 -18.32 -29.44 -2.11
C ASN A 290 -17.61 -30.50 -1.23
N THR A 291 -16.70 -31.29 -1.80
CA THR A 291 -15.94 -32.27 -1.08
C THR A 291 -14.60 -31.67 -0.63
N PRO A 292 -14.11 -32.05 0.56
CA PRO A 292 -12.79 -31.60 1.04
C PRO A 292 -11.67 -31.88 0.05
N GLU A 293 -11.78 -32.97 -0.71
CA GLU A 293 -10.82 -33.36 -1.73
C GLU A 293 -10.82 -32.39 -2.93
N GLY A 294 -12.00 -31.91 -3.36
CA GLY A 294 -12.10 -30.90 -4.41
C GLY A 294 -11.50 -29.56 -4.01
N MET A 295 -11.69 -29.15 -2.75
CA MET A 295 -11.07 -27.95 -2.19
C MET A 295 -9.55 -28.10 -2.05
N ARG A 296 -9.06 -29.27 -1.68
CA ARG A 296 -7.62 -29.58 -1.58
C ARG A 296 -6.90 -29.48 -2.93
N LEU A 297 -7.53 -29.91 -4.01
CA LEU A 297 -6.97 -29.81 -5.35
C LEU A 297 -6.80 -28.36 -5.81
N LEU A 298 -7.65 -27.44 -5.31
CA LEU A 298 -7.56 -26.02 -5.63
C LEU A 298 -6.48 -25.27 -4.83
N THR A 299 -6.19 -25.74 -3.61
CA THR A 299 -5.11 -25.16 -2.77
C THR A 299 -3.72 -25.55 -3.23
N ILE A 300 -3.57 -26.69 -3.89
CA ILE A 300 -2.29 -27.18 -4.44
C ILE A 300 -1.98 -26.56 -5.82
N ALA A 301 -2.90 -25.80 -6.40
CA ALA A 301 -2.68 -25.11 -7.66
C ALA A 301 -1.55 -24.08 -7.56
N GLU A 302 -1.05 -23.64 -8.71
CA GLU A 302 -0.06 -22.56 -8.79
C GLU A 302 -0.56 -21.32 -8.03
N PRO A 303 0.29 -20.65 -7.23
CA PRO A 303 -0.13 -19.46 -6.51
C PRO A 303 -0.60 -18.38 -7.48
N LEU A 304 -1.66 -17.65 -7.07
CA LEU A 304 -2.19 -16.53 -7.81
C LEU A 304 -1.11 -15.48 -8.14
N SER A 305 -0.08 -15.40 -7.29
CA SER A 305 1.06 -14.49 -7.44
C SER A 305 2.20 -15.03 -8.32
N ALA A 306 2.03 -16.17 -8.99
CA ALA A 306 3.06 -16.72 -9.88
C ALA A 306 3.61 -15.69 -10.90
N PRO A 307 2.80 -14.83 -11.55
CA PRO A 307 3.31 -13.82 -12.48
C PRO A 307 4.19 -12.73 -11.86
N ILE A 308 4.15 -12.57 -10.54
CA ILE A 308 4.95 -11.58 -9.77
C ILE A 308 5.80 -12.26 -8.69
N SER A 309 6.24 -13.49 -8.92
CA SER A 309 7.02 -14.26 -7.94
C SER A 309 8.36 -13.61 -7.59
N ASP A 310 8.93 -12.81 -8.47
CA ASP A 310 10.10 -11.98 -8.22
C ASP A 310 9.81 -10.89 -7.16
N VAL A 311 8.62 -10.28 -7.18
CA VAL A 311 8.19 -9.33 -6.15
C VAL A 311 7.91 -10.05 -4.83
N ILE A 312 7.26 -11.21 -4.87
CA ILE A 312 7.02 -12.03 -3.67
C ILE A 312 8.34 -12.43 -2.99
N ALA A 313 9.37 -12.76 -3.77
CA ALA A 313 10.69 -13.09 -3.24
C ALA A 313 11.40 -11.92 -2.50
N ARG A 314 10.96 -10.69 -2.73
CA ARG A 314 11.48 -9.49 -2.05
C ARG A 314 10.80 -9.23 -0.70
N ILE A 315 9.76 -9.97 -0.35
CA ILE A 315 9.06 -9.80 0.93
C ILE A 315 10.01 -10.14 2.08
N ASN A 316 10.04 -9.30 3.09
CA ASN A 316 10.74 -9.58 4.34
C ASN A 316 9.93 -10.55 5.19
N PHE A 317 10.21 -11.86 5.07
CA PHE A 317 9.49 -12.89 5.80
C PHE A 317 9.64 -12.82 7.32
N ASN A 318 10.61 -12.09 7.85
CA ASN A 318 10.72 -11.83 9.30
C ASN A 318 9.65 -10.86 9.81
N ALA A 319 9.15 -9.98 8.95
CA ALA A 319 8.14 -8.99 9.29
C ALA A 319 6.77 -9.24 8.64
N VAL A 320 6.65 -10.29 7.83
CA VAL A 320 5.46 -10.58 6.99
C VAL A 320 4.18 -10.81 7.81
N GLY A 321 4.28 -11.20 9.06
CA GLY A 321 3.12 -11.33 9.95
C GLY A 321 2.31 -10.04 10.12
N LYS A 322 2.88 -8.88 9.78
CA LYS A 322 2.23 -7.57 9.75
C LYS A 322 1.48 -7.29 8.43
N ALA A 323 1.59 -8.15 7.42
CA ALA A 323 0.91 -7.95 6.14
C ALA A 323 -0.60 -7.88 6.33
N VAL A 324 -1.22 -6.93 5.66
CA VAL A 324 -2.67 -6.68 5.73
C VAL A 324 -3.25 -6.54 4.34
N ALA A 325 -4.51 -6.91 4.18
CA ALA A 325 -5.16 -6.87 2.89
C ALA A 325 -6.62 -6.41 2.99
N THR A 326 -7.14 -5.95 1.87
CA THR A 326 -8.56 -5.64 1.72
C THR A 326 -9.03 -5.92 0.31
N TYR A 327 -10.35 -6.08 0.17
CA TYR A 327 -11.00 -6.16 -1.13
C TYR A 327 -11.90 -4.94 -1.32
N PHE A 328 -11.62 -4.19 -2.39
CA PHE A 328 -12.41 -3.02 -2.73
C PHE A 328 -12.48 -2.83 -4.25
N GLU A 329 -13.65 -2.50 -4.79
CA GLU A 329 -13.88 -2.22 -6.21
C GLU A 329 -13.26 -3.25 -7.18
N ASN A 330 -13.52 -4.54 -6.93
CA ASN A 330 -12.98 -5.67 -7.71
C ASN A 330 -11.45 -5.80 -7.69
N ARG A 331 -10.78 -5.24 -6.69
CA ARG A 331 -9.34 -5.39 -6.48
C ARG A 331 -9.05 -5.95 -5.11
N TYR A 332 -8.05 -6.80 -5.04
CA TYR A 332 -7.40 -7.23 -3.81
C TYR A 332 -6.15 -6.39 -3.61
N TYR A 333 -6.09 -5.69 -2.51
CA TYR A 333 -4.96 -4.87 -2.10
C TYR A 333 -4.24 -5.59 -0.97
N LEU A 334 -2.95 -5.88 -1.14
CA LEU A 334 -2.12 -6.57 -0.16
C LEU A 334 -0.92 -5.70 0.19
N ALA A 335 -0.91 -5.13 1.38
CA ALA A 335 0.24 -4.40 1.92
C ALA A 335 1.25 -5.37 2.51
N VAL A 336 2.50 -5.25 2.10
CA VAL A 336 3.62 -6.14 2.49
C VAL A 336 4.89 -5.36 2.77
N PRO A 337 5.79 -5.89 3.63
CA PRO A 337 7.11 -5.34 3.83
C PRO A 337 8.06 -5.83 2.73
N LEU A 338 8.50 -4.95 1.83
CA LEU A 338 9.46 -5.27 0.78
C LEU A 338 10.87 -4.78 1.15
N ASP A 339 11.87 -5.41 0.50
CA ASP A 339 13.27 -4.97 0.49
C ASP A 339 13.88 -4.80 1.90
N GLY A 340 13.58 -5.73 2.79
CA GLY A 340 14.10 -5.74 4.15
C GLY A 340 13.38 -4.79 5.12
N SER A 341 12.32 -4.11 4.70
CA SER A 341 11.51 -3.27 5.59
C SER A 341 10.90 -4.10 6.74
N GLU A 342 10.83 -3.52 7.92
CA GLU A 342 10.14 -4.10 9.09
C GLU A 342 8.65 -3.75 9.13
N TYR A 343 8.19 -2.89 8.22
CA TYR A 343 6.82 -2.40 8.10
C TYR A 343 6.33 -2.59 6.67
N ASN A 344 5.02 -2.70 6.49
CA ASN A 344 4.43 -2.74 5.15
C ASN A 344 4.68 -1.40 4.45
N ASN A 345 5.47 -1.40 3.39
CA ASN A 345 5.87 -0.22 2.63
C ASN A 345 5.42 -0.24 1.17
N ALA A 346 4.79 -1.32 0.74
CA ALA A 346 4.26 -1.47 -0.61
C ALA A 346 2.91 -2.18 -0.59
N ILE A 347 2.07 -1.88 -1.58
CA ILE A 347 0.78 -2.53 -1.80
C ILE A 347 0.80 -3.24 -3.15
N LEU A 348 0.59 -4.55 -3.13
CA LEU A 348 0.40 -5.35 -4.33
C LEU A 348 -1.08 -5.34 -4.70
N VAL A 349 -1.40 -5.01 -5.95
CA VAL A 349 -2.78 -4.86 -6.40
C VAL A 349 -3.13 -5.91 -7.45
N TYR A 350 -4.13 -6.75 -7.16
CA TYR A 350 -4.68 -7.73 -8.09
C TYR A 350 -6.07 -7.30 -8.57
N ASN A 351 -6.26 -7.28 -9.88
CA ASN A 351 -7.53 -6.90 -10.50
C ASN A 351 -8.33 -8.15 -10.91
N PHE A 352 -9.49 -8.35 -10.29
CA PHE A 352 -10.37 -9.50 -10.56
C PHE A 352 -11.07 -9.43 -11.92
N ILE A 353 -11.26 -8.24 -12.47
CA ILE A 353 -11.87 -8.08 -13.80
C ILE A 353 -10.89 -8.57 -14.86
N ASN A 354 -9.65 -8.10 -14.78
CA ASN A 354 -8.58 -8.48 -15.71
C ASN A 354 -7.97 -9.86 -15.37
N LYS A 355 -8.23 -10.38 -14.15
CA LYS A 355 -7.63 -11.61 -13.61
C LYS A 355 -6.10 -11.58 -13.63
N ALA A 356 -5.54 -10.44 -13.33
CA ALA A 356 -4.11 -10.19 -13.37
C ALA A 356 -3.66 -9.25 -12.25
N TRP A 357 -2.40 -9.34 -11.87
CA TRP A 357 -1.75 -8.34 -11.04
C TRP A 357 -1.66 -7.04 -11.84
N GLU A 358 -1.89 -5.93 -11.19
CA GLU A 358 -2.02 -4.63 -11.86
C GLU A 358 -0.84 -3.73 -11.57
N SER A 359 -0.40 -3.67 -10.32
CA SER A 359 0.61 -2.72 -9.87
C SER A 359 1.26 -3.12 -8.56
N VAL A 360 2.45 -2.58 -8.32
CA VAL A 360 3.08 -2.45 -7.01
C VAL A 360 3.01 -0.98 -6.62
N ASP A 361 2.19 -0.66 -5.64
CA ASP A 361 1.97 0.73 -5.23
C ASP A 361 2.85 1.12 -4.06
N THR A 362 3.34 2.33 -4.11
CA THR A 362 4.07 2.99 -3.02
C THR A 362 3.44 4.35 -2.74
N TYR A 363 3.42 4.72 -1.47
CA TYR A 363 2.93 6.03 -1.03
C TYR A 363 4.04 6.69 -0.22
N PRO A 364 4.77 7.65 -0.78
CA PRO A 364 5.80 8.37 -0.05
C PRO A 364 5.14 9.23 1.03
N VAL A 365 5.77 9.36 2.17
CA VAL A 365 5.32 10.21 3.30
C VAL A 365 6.42 11.15 3.69
N ASN A 366 6.07 12.38 4.01
CA ASN A 366 6.96 13.27 4.73
C ASN A 366 6.95 12.87 6.21
N ALA A 367 7.97 12.14 6.65
CA ALA A 367 8.25 12.04 8.07
C ALA A 367 8.96 13.32 8.50
N SER A 368 8.57 13.89 9.65
CA SER A 368 9.38 14.91 10.29
C SER A 368 10.78 14.37 10.53
N ILE A 369 11.78 15.22 10.34
CA ILE A 369 13.12 14.93 10.85
C ILE A 369 12.99 14.69 12.35
N GLU A 370 13.40 13.52 12.81
CA GLU A 370 13.27 13.15 14.23
C GLU A 370 13.92 14.22 15.12
N ASN A 371 13.17 14.65 16.13
CA ASN A 371 13.38 15.82 16.98
C ASN A 371 12.99 17.18 16.38
N GLY A 372 12.26 17.19 15.35
CA GLY A 372 11.07 17.94 15.09
C GLY A 372 11.08 19.40 14.92
N GLN A 373 12.06 20.04 14.44
CA GLN A 373 11.83 21.40 14.01
C GLN A 373 12.06 21.51 12.50
N VAL A 374 11.03 21.98 11.80
CA VAL A 374 11.16 22.46 10.44
C VAL A 374 12.30 23.47 10.40
N ALA A 375 13.30 23.18 9.62
CA ALA A 375 14.43 24.07 9.47
C ALA A 375 13.98 25.35 8.80
N SER A 376 14.13 26.44 9.49
CA SER A 376 13.75 27.74 8.99
C SER A 376 14.87 28.51 8.28
N ASN A 377 16.09 27.97 8.19
CA ASN A 377 17.19 28.64 7.53
C ASN A 377 18.07 27.67 6.78
N GLY A 378 18.00 27.68 5.45
CA GLY A 378 18.97 27.04 4.58
C GLY A 378 19.87 28.10 3.95
N SER A 379 21.17 27.86 3.99
CA SER A 379 22.12 28.63 3.19
C SER A 379 22.46 27.82 1.96
N ALA A 380 22.16 28.36 0.79
CA ALA A 380 22.53 27.73 -0.47
C ALA A 380 23.92 28.20 -0.89
N PHE A 381 24.87 27.27 -1.10
CA PHE A 381 26.16 27.56 -1.67
C PHE A 381 26.33 26.88 -3.02
N TYR A 382 26.85 27.63 -3.98
CA TYR A 382 27.17 27.11 -5.31
C TYR A 382 28.55 26.49 -5.32
N LEU A 383 28.68 25.27 -5.80
CA LEU A 383 29.92 24.64 -6.20
C LEU A 383 29.85 24.36 -7.70
N SER A 384 30.88 24.79 -8.45
CA SER A 384 30.95 24.67 -9.90
C SER A 384 30.85 23.21 -10.37
N GLY A 385 29.89 22.90 -11.27
CA GLY A 385 29.73 21.59 -11.87
C GLY A 385 28.39 21.50 -12.65
N PRO A 386 28.13 20.40 -13.35
CA PRO A 386 26.90 20.21 -14.10
C PRO A 386 25.63 20.03 -13.23
N ALA A 387 25.77 20.02 -11.91
CA ALA A 387 24.71 20.02 -10.93
C ALA A 387 25.00 21.02 -9.83
N ILE A 388 23.96 21.66 -9.30
CA ILE A 388 24.09 22.59 -8.19
C ILE A 388 24.12 21.78 -6.90
N ASN A 389 25.20 21.93 -6.15
CA ASN A 389 25.30 21.34 -4.82
C ASN A 389 24.75 22.36 -3.80
N LEU A 390 23.55 22.10 -3.28
CA LEU A 390 22.91 22.98 -2.32
C LEU A 390 23.22 22.52 -0.89
N GLN A 391 23.90 23.36 -0.14
CA GLN A 391 24.11 23.15 1.29
C GLN A 391 22.85 23.56 2.07
N ILE A 392 22.37 22.67 2.90
CA ILE A 392 21.21 22.91 3.76
C ILE A 392 21.66 22.84 5.22
N THR A 393 21.43 23.92 5.95
CA THR A 393 21.73 24.03 7.38
C THR A 393 20.44 24.05 8.16
N ILE A 394 20.29 23.15 9.12
CA ILE A 394 19.14 23.02 9.99
C ILE A 394 19.46 23.63 11.36
N GLY A 395 18.74 24.68 11.72
CA GLY A 395 18.86 25.37 13.03
C GLY A 395 19.94 26.44 13.08
N THR A 396 19.65 27.53 13.79
CA THR A 396 20.51 28.71 13.88
C THR A 396 21.12 28.97 15.25
N ILE A 397 20.64 28.35 16.32
CA ILE A 397 21.05 28.67 17.71
C ILE A 397 21.33 27.41 18.55
N VAL A 398 20.70 26.29 18.24
CA VAL A 398 20.98 25.00 18.86
C VAL A 398 21.09 23.97 17.75
N ALA A 399 22.23 23.30 17.62
CA ALA A 399 22.42 22.23 16.67
C ALA A 399 21.42 21.10 16.98
N ILE A 400 20.37 20.98 16.17
CA ILE A 400 19.41 19.90 16.26
C ILE A 400 19.82 18.89 15.21
N PRO A 401 20.19 17.66 15.58
CA PRO A 401 20.55 16.64 14.62
C PRO A 401 19.41 16.37 13.65
N HIS A 402 19.68 16.46 12.36
CA HIS A 402 18.68 16.15 11.32
C HIS A 402 18.45 14.65 11.12
N GLY A 403 19.32 13.78 11.66
CA GLY A 403 19.18 12.32 11.57
C GLY A 403 19.25 11.74 10.15
N LEU A 404 19.67 12.54 9.16
CA LEU A 404 19.76 12.11 7.76
C LEU A 404 21.10 11.43 7.50
N THR A 405 21.07 10.46 6.59
CA THR A 405 22.26 9.78 6.04
C THR A 405 22.36 10.00 4.53
N VAL A 406 23.53 9.77 3.97
CA VAL A 406 23.74 9.85 2.52
C VAL A 406 22.83 8.82 1.83
N GLY A 407 22.09 9.27 0.82
CA GLY A 407 21.11 8.46 0.11
C GLY A 407 19.68 8.62 0.60
N ASP A 408 19.45 9.20 1.78
CA ASP A 408 18.11 9.52 2.24
C ASP A 408 17.43 10.48 1.27
N LYS A 409 16.13 10.30 1.07
CA LYS A 409 15.30 11.23 0.32
C LYS A 409 14.72 12.28 1.25
N VAL A 410 14.74 13.52 0.84
CA VAL A 410 14.15 14.66 1.56
C VAL A 410 13.23 15.42 0.62
N ASN A 411 12.06 15.78 1.12
CA ASN A 411 11.16 16.68 0.43
C ASN A 411 11.45 18.10 0.91
N ILE A 412 11.68 18.99 -0.02
CA ILE A 412 12.02 20.39 0.26
C ILE A 412 11.01 21.28 -0.42
N ARG A 413 10.45 22.18 0.35
CA ARG A 413 9.61 23.28 -0.11
C ARG A 413 10.31 24.59 0.21
N PHE A 414 10.59 25.38 -0.80
CA PHE A 414 11.21 26.69 -0.63
C PHE A 414 10.10 27.72 -0.41
N THR A 415 10.01 28.25 0.81
CA THR A 415 8.95 29.19 1.22
C THR A 415 9.24 30.65 0.85
N THR A 416 10.50 30.97 0.57
CA THR A 416 10.89 32.30 0.10
C THR A 416 11.74 32.22 -1.15
N SER A 417 11.56 33.19 -2.05
CA SER A 417 12.47 33.44 -3.15
C SER A 417 13.74 34.13 -2.65
N TYR A 418 14.85 33.86 -3.29
CA TYR A 418 16.07 34.65 -3.04
C TYR A 418 16.11 35.88 -3.94
N THR A 419 16.49 37.04 -3.37
CA THR A 419 16.72 38.26 -4.14
C THR A 419 18.15 38.28 -4.67
N THR A 420 18.29 38.47 -5.97
CA THR A 420 19.62 38.72 -6.57
C THR A 420 20.10 40.11 -6.18
N PRO A 421 21.41 40.34 -5.99
CA PRO A 421 21.95 41.68 -5.67
C PRO A 421 21.64 42.76 -6.72
N THR A 422 21.22 42.36 -7.91
CA THR A 422 20.88 43.25 -9.01
C THR A 422 19.39 43.60 -9.10
N GLY A 423 18.54 43.08 -8.18
CA GLY A 423 17.12 43.38 -8.15
C GLY A 423 16.32 42.85 -9.36
N ILE A 424 16.87 41.96 -10.14
CA ILE A 424 16.20 41.38 -11.30
C ILE A 424 15.53 40.07 -10.87
N GLY A 425 14.25 40.17 -10.55
CA GLY A 425 13.32 39.05 -10.36
C GLY A 425 13.64 38.11 -9.19
N ASP A 426 12.63 37.85 -8.39
CA ASP A 426 12.71 36.81 -7.37
C ASP A 426 12.73 35.43 -8.03
N LYS A 427 13.81 34.68 -7.89
CA LYS A 427 13.91 33.29 -8.34
C LYS A 427 13.75 32.34 -7.16
N LYS A 428 12.97 31.29 -7.36
CA LYS A 428 12.70 30.26 -6.37
C LYS A 428 13.32 28.95 -6.82
N TYR A 429 13.99 28.24 -5.91
CA TYR A 429 14.39 26.87 -6.20
C TYR A 429 13.13 25.98 -6.36
N PRO A 430 13.16 24.98 -7.23
CA PRO A 430 12.04 24.11 -7.42
C PRO A 430 11.76 23.29 -6.14
N ASP A 431 10.51 23.26 -5.72
CA ASP A 431 10.06 22.36 -4.67
C ASP A 431 10.14 20.92 -5.18
N GLY A 432 10.52 19.97 -4.35
CA GLY A 432 10.62 18.58 -4.79
C GLY A 432 11.30 17.63 -3.81
N THR A 433 11.43 16.39 -4.25
CA THR A 433 12.14 15.34 -3.53
C THR A 433 13.58 15.27 -4.01
N TYR A 434 14.50 15.44 -3.09
CA TYR A 434 15.93 15.41 -3.35
C TYR A 434 16.61 14.28 -2.58
N THR A 435 17.72 13.78 -3.12
CA THR A 435 18.55 12.80 -2.43
C THR A 435 19.67 13.50 -1.69
N VAL A 436 19.91 13.14 -0.43
CA VAL A 436 21.03 13.62 0.36
C VAL A 436 22.32 13.12 -0.28
N ALA A 437 23.11 14.04 -0.83
CA ALA A 437 24.35 13.74 -1.53
C ALA A 437 25.54 13.55 -0.56
N SER A 438 25.57 14.35 0.51
CA SER A 438 26.56 14.22 1.58
C SER A 438 26.05 14.84 2.88
N VAL A 439 26.58 14.38 4.01
CA VAL A 439 26.32 14.92 5.34
C VAL A 439 27.63 15.46 5.88
N PHE A 440 27.65 16.74 6.19
CA PHE A 440 28.85 17.41 6.71
C PHE A 440 28.92 17.43 8.24
N SER A 441 27.77 17.68 8.87
CA SER A 441 27.60 17.68 10.32
C SER A 441 26.18 17.27 10.67
N PRO A 442 25.83 17.04 11.94
CA PRO A 442 24.47 16.69 12.34
C PRO A 442 23.39 17.72 11.96
N ASP A 443 23.80 18.94 11.66
CA ASP A 443 22.94 20.06 11.30
C ASP A 443 23.12 20.54 9.85
N ILE A 444 24.04 19.91 9.09
CA ILE A 444 24.36 20.32 7.70
C ILE A 444 24.39 19.11 6.78
N PHE A 445 23.63 19.17 5.72
CA PHE A 445 23.68 18.21 4.63
C PHE A 445 23.62 18.88 3.26
N TYR A 446 23.93 18.12 2.21
CA TYR A 446 23.93 18.60 0.83
C TYR A 446 22.98 17.79 -0.03
N ILE A 447 22.31 18.48 -0.94
CA ILE A 447 21.51 17.89 -2.01
C ILE A 447 22.01 18.37 -3.37
N ASN A 448 21.78 17.59 -4.40
CA ASN A 448 22.04 17.99 -5.77
C ASN A 448 20.73 18.42 -6.42
N ILE A 449 20.70 19.66 -6.91
CA ILE A 449 19.58 20.17 -7.71
C ILE A 449 20.01 20.11 -9.18
N PRO A 450 19.23 19.46 -10.06
CA PRO A 450 19.50 19.45 -11.50
C PRO A 450 19.54 20.88 -12.04
N TYR A 451 20.51 21.17 -12.88
CA TYR A 451 20.58 22.44 -13.58
C TYR A 451 19.40 22.51 -14.56
N THR A 452 18.61 23.59 -14.48
CA THR A 452 17.60 23.94 -15.48
C THR A 452 17.95 25.33 -16.05
N ASP A 453 17.69 25.57 -17.31
CA ASP A 453 17.97 26.85 -18.00
C ASP A 453 17.28 28.04 -17.33
N ASP A 454 16.22 27.81 -16.55
CA ASP A 454 15.53 28.82 -15.75
C ASP A 454 16.30 29.26 -14.51
N LEU A 455 17.33 28.53 -14.12
CA LEU A 455 18.24 28.88 -13.02
C LEU A 455 19.47 29.60 -13.59
N GLU A 456 19.30 30.82 -14.09
CA GLU A 456 20.43 31.69 -14.41
C GLU A 456 21.18 32.08 -13.14
N PHE A 457 22.25 31.35 -12.88
CA PHE A 457 23.22 31.73 -11.84
C PHE A 457 24.20 32.71 -12.42
N LEU A 458 23.98 33.98 -12.19
CA LEU A 458 24.99 34.99 -12.48
C LEU A 458 26.09 34.83 -11.44
N ASP A 459 27.28 34.60 -11.97
CA ASP A 459 28.56 34.48 -11.22
C ASP A 459 28.94 35.83 -10.66
N TYR A 460 28.50 36.14 -9.45
CA TYR A 460 28.97 37.31 -8.68
C TYR A 460 29.47 36.89 -7.32
N GLY A 461 30.78 36.68 -7.23
CA GLY A 461 31.58 36.83 -6.00
C GLY A 461 31.04 36.16 -4.72
N GLY A 462 30.75 34.90 -4.74
CA GLY A 462 30.92 34.04 -3.56
C GLY A 462 29.93 34.13 -2.38
N PHE A 463 28.97 35.04 -2.34
CA PHE A 463 28.02 35.13 -1.24
C PHE A 463 26.59 35.10 -1.74
N ARG A 464 25.83 34.10 -1.27
CA ARG A 464 24.40 33.98 -1.58
C ARG A 464 23.55 33.93 -0.33
N TRP A 465 22.43 34.59 -0.43
CA TRP A 465 21.49 34.81 0.68
C TRP A 465 20.68 33.53 0.94
N GLY A 466 20.45 33.22 2.21
CA GLY A 466 19.63 32.10 2.61
C GLY A 466 18.17 32.29 2.21
N CYS A 467 17.55 31.24 1.66
CA CYS A 467 16.11 31.15 1.49
C CYS A 467 15.51 30.33 2.64
N LEU A 468 14.31 30.70 3.06
CA LEU A 468 13.57 29.88 4.00
C LEU A 468 13.01 28.65 3.27
N MET A 469 13.09 27.50 3.93
CA MET A 469 12.61 26.25 3.38
C MET A 469 12.01 25.36 4.46
N GLU A 470 11.10 24.52 4.05
CA GLU A 470 10.59 23.40 4.83
C GLU A 470 11.28 22.13 4.33
N VAL A 471 11.85 21.37 5.23
CA VAL A 471 12.54 20.12 4.92
C VAL A 471 11.93 19.00 5.72
N ALA A 472 11.54 17.91 5.05
CA ALA A 472 11.07 16.70 5.70
C ALA A 472 11.71 15.48 5.06
N LYS A 473 12.14 14.50 5.87
CA LYS A 473 12.61 13.22 5.36
C LYS A 473 11.46 12.53 4.62
N ALA A 474 11.68 12.17 3.36
CA ALA A 474 10.73 11.36 2.64
C ALA A 474 10.91 9.90 3.09
N GLN A 475 9.83 9.31 3.57
CA GLN A 475 9.78 7.90 3.92
C GLN A 475 8.64 7.26 3.12
N ASP A 476 8.78 5.99 2.83
CA ASP A 476 7.64 5.23 2.34
C ASP A 476 6.60 5.13 3.46
N MET A 477 5.33 5.28 3.09
CA MET A 477 4.26 5.15 4.05
C MET A 477 4.25 3.73 4.62
N THR A 478 4.04 3.61 5.92
CA THR A 478 3.81 2.33 6.58
C THR A 478 2.31 2.05 6.62
N PHE A 479 1.91 0.91 6.08
CA PHE A 479 0.50 0.50 6.07
C PHE A 479 0.23 -0.41 7.25
N MET A 480 -0.57 0.05 8.18
CA MET A 480 -0.94 -0.74 9.33
C MET A 480 -2.18 -1.59 9.05
N ASP A 481 -3.20 -0.98 8.44
CA ASP A 481 -4.45 -1.65 8.14
C ASP A 481 -5.26 -0.90 7.08
N PHE A 482 -6.23 -1.61 6.49
CA PHE A 482 -7.23 -1.06 5.59
C PHE A 482 -8.62 -1.20 6.18
N VAL A 483 -9.43 -0.18 6.00
CA VAL A 483 -10.82 -0.17 6.43
C VAL A 483 -11.70 0.25 5.27
N VAL A 484 -12.77 -0.51 5.01
CA VAL A 484 -13.78 -0.14 4.03
C VAL A 484 -15.03 0.31 4.78
N ALA A 485 -15.35 1.60 4.69
CA ALA A 485 -16.49 2.21 5.37
C ALA A 485 -17.30 3.09 4.41
N LYS A 486 -18.53 3.40 4.80
CA LYS A 486 -19.42 4.27 4.06
C LYS A 486 -19.05 5.73 4.31
N LYS A 487 -18.85 6.51 3.21
CA LYS A 487 -18.73 7.97 3.22
C LYS A 487 -19.79 8.53 2.27
N GLY A 488 -20.77 9.24 2.80
CA GLY A 488 -21.96 9.61 2.05
C GLY A 488 -22.77 8.38 1.61
N ASN A 489 -23.05 8.25 0.32
CA ASN A 489 -23.81 7.13 -0.24
C ASN A 489 -22.91 6.05 -0.89
N ARG A 490 -21.60 6.11 -0.71
CA ARG A 490 -20.65 5.19 -1.34
C ARG A 490 -19.73 4.55 -0.31
N ARG A 491 -19.36 3.30 -0.53
CA ARG A 491 -18.26 2.68 0.19
C ARG A 491 -16.94 3.26 -0.31
N ARG A 492 -16.03 3.52 0.60
CA ARG A 492 -14.69 4.05 0.35
C ARG A 492 -13.67 3.22 1.09
N MET A 493 -12.46 3.20 0.56
CA MET A 493 -11.33 2.52 1.18
C MET A 493 -10.48 3.54 1.93
N PHE A 494 -10.25 3.23 3.19
CA PHE A 494 -9.41 4.00 4.10
C PHE A 494 -8.18 3.19 4.44
N MET A 495 -7.08 3.86 4.63
CA MET A 495 -5.81 3.31 5.02
C MET A 495 -5.37 3.90 6.34
N VAL A 496 -4.88 3.09 7.23
CA VAL A 496 -4.37 3.49 8.53
C VAL A 496 -2.86 3.39 8.52
N ASN A 497 -2.21 4.49 8.84
CA ASN A 497 -0.78 4.56 9.11
C ASN A 497 -0.57 4.50 10.63
N ASP A 498 0.48 3.85 11.08
CA ASP A 498 0.77 3.61 12.51
C ASP A 498 0.99 4.90 13.32
N LYS A 499 1.49 5.99 12.70
CA LYS A 499 1.83 7.24 13.38
C LYS A 499 1.18 8.49 12.82
N GLN A 500 0.55 8.39 11.64
CA GLN A 500 0.02 9.56 10.95
C GLN A 500 -1.50 9.59 10.83
N GLY A 501 -2.17 8.54 11.27
CA GLY A 501 -3.61 8.47 11.33
C GLY A 501 -4.27 7.85 10.09
N LEU A 502 -5.35 8.47 9.64
CA LEU A 502 -6.26 7.91 8.64
C LEU A 502 -6.15 8.66 7.32
N PHE A 503 -6.10 7.90 6.22
CA PHE A 503 -6.09 8.40 4.86
C PHE A 503 -7.24 7.81 4.06
N LEU A 504 -7.85 8.60 3.20
CA LEU A 504 -8.81 8.16 2.20
C LEU A 504 -8.07 7.89 0.88
N LEU A 505 -8.17 6.68 0.37
CA LEU A 505 -7.52 6.29 -0.87
C LEU A 505 -8.40 6.57 -2.10
N ASP A 506 -7.73 6.69 -3.26
CA ASP A 506 -8.35 6.84 -4.58
C ASP A 506 -9.26 8.07 -4.72
N GLU A 507 -8.90 9.20 -4.10
CA GLU A 507 -9.69 10.42 -4.16
C GLU A 507 -9.04 11.53 -4.97
N LEU A 508 -7.77 11.83 -4.73
CA LEU A 508 -7.06 12.97 -5.31
C LEU A 508 -6.22 12.59 -6.54
N ASP A 509 -5.74 13.58 -7.26
CA ASP A 509 -4.77 13.39 -8.35
C ASP A 509 -3.30 13.45 -7.89
N TYR A 510 -3.07 13.64 -6.60
CA TYR A 510 -1.79 13.67 -5.91
C TYR A 510 -1.94 13.04 -4.52
N ASP A 511 -0.83 12.71 -3.90
CA ASP A 511 -0.82 12.24 -2.50
C ASP A 511 -0.72 13.45 -1.56
N GLU A 512 -1.58 13.52 -0.53
CA GLU A 512 -1.48 14.51 0.54
C GLU A 512 -0.63 13.98 1.69
N PHE A 513 0.39 14.74 2.04
CA PHE A 513 1.24 14.43 3.17
C PHE A 513 1.14 15.52 4.21
N GLY A 514 0.81 15.10 5.41
CA GLY A 514 0.75 16.04 6.52
C GLY A 514 2.14 16.47 6.94
N GLN A 515 2.27 17.74 7.23
CA GLN A 515 3.39 18.19 8.04
C GLN A 515 3.35 17.45 9.38
N ALA A 516 4.51 17.05 9.87
CA ALA A 516 4.65 16.76 11.27
C ALA A 516 4.30 18.00 12.07
N SER A 517 3.42 17.87 13.04
CA SER A 517 3.05 18.94 13.94
C SER A 517 4.21 19.27 14.88
N GLY A 518 5.13 20.09 14.43
CA GLY A 518 5.94 20.91 15.30
C GLY A 518 5.43 22.33 15.12
N THR A 519 4.87 22.96 16.12
CA THR A 519 4.75 24.42 16.13
C THR A 519 6.14 24.95 15.87
N PRO A 520 6.39 25.69 14.76
CA PRO A 520 7.68 26.30 14.56
C PRO A 520 7.91 27.25 15.72
N VAL A 521 8.86 26.94 16.59
CA VAL A 521 9.38 27.93 17.54
C VAL A 521 10.26 28.83 16.71
N LEU A 522 9.66 29.84 16.11
CA LEU A 522 10.37 30.85 15.35
C LEU A 522 11.07 31.79 16.31
N PRO A 523 12.39 31.95 16.24
CA PRO A 523 13.08 32.95 17.02
C PRO A 523 12.89 34.40 16.49
N PHE A 524 12.15 34.58 15.38
CA PHE A 524 11.87 35.90 14.82
C PHE A 524 10.40 36.03 14.38
N TYR A 525 9.83 37.19 14.70
CA TYR A 525 8.51 37.69 14.43
C TYR A 525 8.07 37.41 12.98
N ILE A 526 7.15 36.48 12.78
CA ILE A 526 6.36 36.36 11.56
C ILE A 526 4.94 36.82 11.86
N PRO A 527 4.34 37.68 11.01
CA PRO A 527 2.99 38.18 11.25
C PRO A 527 1.99 37.01 11.35
N ALA A 528 1.02 37.15 12.25
CA ALA A 528 0.00 36.17 12.61
C ALA A 528 -1.03 35.83 11.50
N THR A 529 -0.65 35.92 10.24
CA THR A 529 -1.51 35.65 9.08
C THR A 529 -1.09 34.45 8.24
N LEU A 530 -0.25 33.56 8.77
CA LEU A 530 -0.05 32.29 8.09
C LEU A 530 -1.29 31.42 8.32
N SER A 531 -1.95 31.13 7.21
CA SER A 531 -3.04 30.17 7.09
C SER A 531 -2.72 28.84 7.76
N PRO A 532 -3.72 28.06 8.21
CA PRO A 532 -3.48 26.75 8.77
C PRO A 532 -2.60 25.94 7.83
N LEU A 533 -1.67 25.19 8.40
CA LEU A 533 -0.68 24.33 7.73
C LEU A 533 -1.32 23.59 6.55
N GLU A 534 -1.07 24.06 5.35
CA GLU A 534 -1.53 23.40 4.13
C GLU A 534 -0.70 22.16 3.90
N PHE A 535 -1.37 21.05 3.57
CA PHE A 535 -0.70 19.82 3.15
C PHE A 535 0.07 20.07 1.86
N THR A 536 1.29 19.59 1.80
CA THR A 536 2.08 19.69 0.57
C THR A 536 1.64 18.57 -0.37
N PRO A 537 1.04 18.86 -1.52
CA PRO A 537 0.75 17.82 -2.53
C PRO A 537 2.07 17.26 -3.06
N ILE A 538 2.18 15.93 -3.10
CA ILE A 538 3.31 15.23 -3.72
C ILE A 538 2.80 14.51 -4.96
N ASN A 539 3.47 14.73 -6.09
CA ASN A 539 3.17 14.01 -7.31
C ASN A 539 3.41 12.52 -7.15
N ILE A 540 2.51 11.73 -7.72
CA ILE A 540 2.62 10.28 -7.69
C ILE A 540 3.72 9.86 -8.66
N ASP A 541 4.79 9.27 -8.12
CA ASP A 541 5.87 8.69 -8.91
C ASP A 541 5.39 7.36 -9.50
N ALA A 542 5.07 7.35 -10.79
CA ALA A 542 4.53 6.18 -11.47
C ALA A 542 5.40 5.76 -12.64
N GLU A 543 5.59 4.47 -12.78
CA GLU A 543 6.39 3.86 -13.83
C GLU A 543 5.64 2.72 -14.51
N LEU A 544 5.61 2.74 -15.85
CA LEU A 544 5.11 1.65 -16.68
C LEU A 544 6.19 1.24 -17.68
N VAL A 545 6.53 -0.06 -17.71
CA VAL A 545 7.47 -0.62 -18.68
C VAL A 545 6.77 -1.70 -19.49
N THR A 546 6.73 -1.56 -20.81
CA THR A 546 6.09 -2.51 -21.70
C THR A 546 6.84 -3.85 -21.76
N ARG A 547 6.26 -4.85 -22.38
CA ARG A 547 7.02 -6.03 -22.80
C ARG A 547 8.14 -5.64 -23.78
N ALA A 548 9.07 -6.56 -24.02
CA ALA A 548 10.14 -6.34 -25.00
C ALA A 548 9.68 -6.72 -26.41
N TYR A 549 9.84 -5.79 -27.33
CA TYR A 549 9.47 -5.97 -28.74
C TYR A 549 10.63 -6.58 -29.51
N SER A 550 10.60 -7.91 -29.69
CA SER A 550 11.63 -8.71 -30.39
C SER A 550 11.30 -8.97 -31.86
N PHE A 551 10.06 -8.71 -32.29
CA PHE A 551 9.57 -9.01 -33.65
C PHE A 551 9.86 -10.46 -34.09
N GLN A 552 9.78 -11.38 -33.14
CA GLN A 552 9.99 -12.84 -33.34
C GLN A 552 11.32 -13.21 -34.02
N THR A 553 12.35 -12.37 -33.89
CA THR A 553 13.67 -12.62 -34.47
C THR A 553 14.78 -12.19 -33.53
N ASN A 554 15.84 -13.04 -33.46
CA ASN A 554 17.05 -12.76 -32.66
C ASN A 554 18.09 -11.92 -33.44
N ARG A 555 17.72 -11.33 -34.58
CA ARG A 555 18.61 -10.44 -35.35
C ARG A 555 18.52 -9.02 -34.83
N GLU A 556 19.59 -8.27 -34.97
CA GLU A 556 19.58 -6.83 -34.71
C GLU A 556 18.60 -6.12 -35.65
N LYS A 557 17.78 -5.23 -35.11
CA LYS A 557 16.76 -4.46 -35.80
C LYS A 557 17.03 -2.98 -35.61
N ARG A 558 16.53 -2.20 -36.56
CA ARG A 558 16.50 -0.75 -36.43
C ARG A 558 15.09 -0.29 -36.09
N PHE A 559 14.91 0.21 -34.88
CA PHE A 559 13.66 0.81 -34.42
C PHE A 559 13.54 2.20 -35.06
N SER A 560 12.54 2.37 -35.88
CA SER A 560 12.38 3.59 -36.72
C SER A 560 11.55 4.65 -36.03
N SER A 561 10.42 4.25 -35.46
CA SER A 561 9.51 5.16 -34.76
C SER A 561 8.70 4.44 -33.71
N VAL A 562 8.20 5.20 -32.73
CA VAL A 562 7.22 4.79 -31.73
C VAL A 562 6.01 5.70 -31.88
N GLN A 563 4.82 5.11 -31.92
CA GLN A 563 3.56 5.84 -31.85
C GLN A 563 2.88 5.52 -30.52
N ILE A 564 2.39 6.55 -29.84
CA ILE A 564 1.79 6.45 -28.52
C ILE A 564 0.46 7.18 -28.58
N ASP A 565 -0.59 6.50 -28.13
CA ASP A 565 -1.90 7.09 -27.89
C ASP A 565 -2.08 7.22 -26.37
N ALA A 566 -2.22 8.47 -25.91
CA ALA A 566 -2.23 8.79 -24.50
C ALA A 566 -3.13 9.99 -24.19
N ALA A 567 -3.42 10.19 -22.91
CA ALA A 567 -4.11 11.38 -22.44
C ALA A 567 -3.34 12.00 -21.26
N LEU A 568 -3.30 13.32 -21.25
CA LEU A 568 -2.71 14.12 -20.19
C LEU A 568 -3.77 15.04 -19.59
N PRO A 569 -3.91 15.10 -18.26
CA PRO A 569 -4.67 16.16 -17.62
C PRO A 569 -3.92 17.48 -17.72
N ALA A 570 -4.63 18.60 -17.58
CA ALA A 570 -4.04 19.94 -17.56
C ALA A 570 -2.94 20.04 -16.49
N GLY A 571 -1.73 20.46 -16.87
CA GLY A 571 -0.56 20.48 -16.00
C GLY A 571 0.15 19.13 -15.87
N GLY A 572 -0.35 18.08 -16.52
CA GLY A 572 0.26 16.75 -16.52
C GLY A 572 1.52 16.68 -17.39
N ALA A 573 2.46 15.82 -17.00
CA ALA A 573 3.66 15.56 -17.77
C ALA A 573 4.12 14.11 -17.67
N VAL A 574 4.71 13.60 -18.76
CA VAL A 574 5.24 12.24 -18.85
C VAL A 574 6.59 12.23 -19.57
N ASP A 575 7.54 11.48 -19.01
CA ASP A 575 8.78 11.15 -19.68
C ASP A 575 8.66 9.80 -20.36
N ILE A 576 9.03 9.75 -21.65
CA ILE A 576 9.01 8.53 -22.44
C ILE A 576 10.43 8.20 -22.87
N SER A 577 10.88 6.99 -22.52
CA SER A 577 12.21 6.47 -22.84
C SER A 577 12.10 5.16 -23.62
N LEU A 578 13.10 4.90 -24.45
CA LEU A 578 13.29 3.64 -25.15
C LEU A 578 14.54 2.96 -24.65
N ASP A 579 14.38 1.78 -24.08
CA ASP A 579 15.46 0.94 -23.64
C ASP A 579 15.74 -0.11 -24.71
N THR A 580 16.98 -0.22 -25.14
CA THR A 580 17.40 -1.21 -26.16
C THR A 580 18.47 -2.12 -25.60
N THR A 581 18.46 -3.37 -26.05
CA THR A 581 19.49 -4.33 -25.65
C THR A 581 20.43 -4.58 -26.79
N ASN A 582 21.69 -4.54 -26.44
CA ASN A 582 22.88 -4.63 -27.26
C ASN A 582 23.00 -3.57 -28.36
N PRO A 583 23.62 -2.40 -28.08
CA PRO A 583 24.09 -2.06 -26.74
C PRO A 583 22.93 -1.81 -25.77
N ASP A 584 23.17 -2.11 -24.50
CA ASP A 584 22.23 -1.81 -23.43
C ASP A 584 22.22 -0.29 -23.19
N THR A 585 21.22 0.38 -23.75
CA THR A 585 21.11 1.83 -23.68
C THR A 585 19.69 2.25 -23.40
N SER A 586 19.53 3.12 -22.43
CA SER A 586 18.31 3.87 -22.19
C SER A 586 18.40 5.23 -22.87
N THR A 587 17.42 5.58 -23.64
CA THR A 587 17.38 6.88 -24.34
C THR A 587 16.04 7.54 -24.11
N LYS A 588 16.06 8.71 -23.49
CA LYS A 588 14.87 9.55 -23.38
C LYS A 588 14.46 9.99 -24.81
N LEU A 589 13.25 9.64 -25.20
CA LEU A 589 12.70 10.02 -26.49
C LEU A 589 12.10 11.42 -26.42
N ILE A 590 11.31 11.68 -25.40
CA ILE A 590 10.60 12.94 -25.19
C ILE A 590 10.21 13.14 -23.75
N SER A 591 10.11 14.39 -23.32
CA SER A 591 9.34 14.88 -22.19
C SER A 591 8.13 15.59 -22.77
N TYR A 592 6.94 15.16 -22.46
CA TYR A 592 5.72 15.75 -22.98
C TYR A 592 4.85 16.21 -21.82
N GLY A 593 4.40 17.46 -21.88
CA GLY A 593 3.53 18.08 -20.90
C GLY A 593 2.50 18.97 -21.61
N SER A 594 1.34 19.15 -21.00
CA SER A 594 0.26 19.98 -21.52
C SER A 594 -0.33 20.85 -20.43
N ASP A 595 -0.60 22.11 -20.73
CA ASP A 595 -1.31 23.05 -19.83
C ASP A 595 -2.83 22.89 -19.89
N THR A 596 -3.33 22.08 -20.80
CA THR A 596 -4.76 21.78 -20.98
C THR A 596 -4.98 20.28 -21.01
N ASP A 597 -6.21 19.83 -20.68
CA ASP A 597 -6.59 18.44 -20.89
C ASP A 597 -6.43 18.09 -22.37
N GLU A 598 -5.65 17.07 -22.65
CA GLU A 598 -5.32 16.71 -24.03
C GLU A 598 -5.32 15.20 -24.24
N ASP A 599 -6.07 14.77 -25.28
CA ASP A 599 -5.94 13.45 -25.89
C ASP A 599 -5.05 13.57 -27.11
N PHE A 600 -3.97 12.81 -27.17
CA PHE A 600 -3.00 12.93 -28.26
C PHE A 600 -2.50 11.58 -28.76
N THR A 601 -2.18 11.56 -30.05
CA THR A 601 -1.42 10.49 -30.68
C THR A 601 -0.09 11.05 -31.15
N LEU A 602 0.99 10.63 -30.52
CA LEU A 602 2.33 11.12 -30.78
C LEU A 602 3.15 10.07 -31.50
N ARG A 603 3.75 10.46 -32.65
CA ARG A 603 4.72 9.62 -33.36
C ARG A 603 6.13 10.20 -33.20
N ILE A 604 6.98 9.42 -32.52
CA ILE A 604 8.34 9.85 -32.18
C ILE A 604 9.36 9.03 -32.95
N PRO A 605 10.32 9.66 -33.68
CA PRO A 605 11.39 8.92 -34.30
C PRO A 605 12.34 8.33 -33.27
N ALA A 606 12.49 7.01 -33.23
CA ALA A 606 13.36 6.31 -32.29
C ALA A 606 14.83 6.28 -32.75
N ARG A 607 15.08 5.94 -34.04
CA ARG A 607 16.41 5.87 -34.66
C ARG A 607 17.46 5.09 -33.86
N LYS A 608 17.04 3.99 -33.23
CA LYS A 608 17.90 3.11 -32.42
C LYS A 608 17.96 1.73 -33.04
N SER A 609 19.01 0.98 -32.69
CA SER A 609 19.14 -0.43 -33.07
C SER A 609 19.36 -1.28 -31.84
N GLY A 610 19.00 -2.55 -31.94
CA GLY A 610 19.16 -3.53 -30.90
C GLY A 610 18.44 -4.85 -31.22
N TYR A 611 18.57 -5.84 -30.35
CA TYR A 611 17.89 -7.12 -30.52
C TYR A 611 16.42 -7.05 -30.11
N TYR A 612 16.11 -6.25 -29.10
CA TYR A 612 14.74 -5.88 -28.69
C TYR A 612 14.75 -4.52 -28.02
N CYS A 613 13.57 -3.93 -27.89
CA CYS A 613 13.41 -2.68 -27.15
C CYS A 613 12.20 -2.76 -26.23
N GLN A 614 12.21 -1.95 -25.19
CA GLN A 614 11.09 -1.71 -24.27
C GLN A 614 10.80 -0.22 -24.21
N LEU A 615 9.56 0.15 -23.99
CA LEU A 615 9.18 1.51 -23.69
C LEU A 615 8.94 1.68 -22.21
N LYS A 616 9.45 2.77 -21.69
CA LYS A 616 9.31 3.18 -20.32
C LYS A 616 8.61 4.52 -20.23
N PHE A 617 7.56 4.59 -19.45
CA PHE A 617 6.79 5.78 -19.17
C PHE A 617 6.95 6.12 -17.70
N ASN A 618 7.42 7.33 -17.40
CA ASN A 618 7.53 7.86 -16.05
C ASN A 618 6.60 9.08 -15.93
N SER A 619 5.67 9.04 -14.97
CA SER A 619 4.88 10.22 -14.65
C SER A 619 5.78 11.28 -14.02
N LYS A 620 5.64 12.51 -14.47
CA LYS A 620 6.32 13.67 -13.87
C LYS A 620 5.39 14.53 -13.08
N ASN A 621 4.14 14.58 -13.48
CA ASN A 621 3.14 15.39 -12.83
C ASN A 621 1.74 14.85 -13.11
N LEU A 622 0.87 14.94 -12.13
CA LEU A 622 -0.52 14.50 -12.18
C LEU A 622 -0.70 13.05 -12.68
N ARG A 623 -1.75 12.76 -13.41
CA ARG A 623 -2.17 11.41 -13.76
C ARG A 623 -2.24 11.19 -15.29
N PRO A 624 -1.10 11.10 -15.97
CA PRO A 624 -1.09 10.70 -17.37
C PRO A 624 -1.65 9.28 -17.54
N SER A 625 -2.23 9.02 -18.70
CA SER A 625 -2.72 7.69 -19.07
C SER A 625 -2.24 7.29 -20.46
N VAL A 626 -1.98 5.99 -20.65
CA VAL A 626 -1.53 5.40 -21.91
C VAL A 626 -2.60 4.41 -22.38
N ARG A 627 -3.08 4.59 -23.62
CA ARG A 627 -4.10 3.75 -24.24
C ARG A 627 -3.49 2.67 -25.12
N SER A 628 -2.57 3.07 -25.99
CA SER A 628 -1.88 2.12 -26.86
C SER A 628 -0.48 2.58 -27.23
N VAL A 629 0.33 1.60 -27.61
CA VAL A 629 1.72 1.80 -28.04
C VAL A 629 1.98 0.98 -29.29
N THR A 630 2.56 1.60 -30.31
CA THR A 630 3.01 0.90 -31.53
C THR A 630 4.49 1.17 -31.75
N VAL A 631 5.27 0.13 -31.87
CA VAL A 631 6.70 0.21 -32.22
C VAL A 631 6.89 -0.25 -33.66
N GLU A 632 7.53 0.59 -34.47
CA GLU A 632 7.90 0.28 -35.86
C GLU A 632 9.39 -0.09 -35.93
N ALA A 633 9.69 -1.25 -36.50
CA ALA A 633 11.06 -1.68 -36.71
C ALA A 633 11.31 -2.09 -38.16
N VAL A 634 12.54 -1.87 -38.62
CA VAL A 634 13.06 -2.42 -39.86
C VAL A 634 13.81 -3.70 -39.53
N VAL A 635 13.24 -4.84 -39.93
CA VAL A 635 13.79 -6.17 -39.64
C VAL A 635 14.63 -6.59 -40.84
N PRO A 636 15.88 -7.06 -40.67
CA PRO A 636 16.69 -7.60 -41.75
C PRO A 636 15.98 -8.80 -42.39
N GLY A 637 15.73 -8.75 -43.68
CA GLY A 637 15.03 -9.82 -44.39
C GLY A 637 15.69 -11.16 -44.21
N GLN A 638 14.89 -12.21 -44.08
CA GLN A 638 15.37 -13.57 -44.26
C GLN A 638 15.88 -13.72 -45.66
N MET A 639 17.15 -14.00 -45.86
CA MET A 639 17.61 -14.52 -47.14
C MET A 639 16.90 -15.85 -47.34
N THR A 640 15.91 -15.89 -48.24
CA THR A 640 15.40 -17.11 -48.80
C THR A 640 16.62 -17.82 -49.39
N GLN A 641 17.09 -18.89 -48.79
CA GLN A 641 18.01 -19.82 -49.44
C GLN A 641 17.27 -20.32 -50.68
N THR A 642 17.57 -19.75 -51.82
CA THR A 642 17.30 -20.40 -53.09
C THR A 642 18.19 -21.60 -53.14
N THR A 643 17.66 -22.77 -52.73
CA THR A 643 18.24 -24.08 -53.10
C THR A 643 18.33 -24.11 -54.62
N LYS A 644 19.54 -24.06 -55.13
CA LYS A 644 19.88 -24.50 -56.49
C LYS A 644 19.80 -26.01 -56.60
#